data_5047e2212c17a79782aebed304b662b8
#
_entry.id   5047e2212c17a79782aebed304b662b8
#
_cell.length_a   1.000
_cell.length_b   1.000
_cell.length_c   1.000
_cell.angle_alpha   90.00
_cell.angle_beta   90.00
_cell.angle_gamma   90.00
#
_symmetry.space_group_name_H-M   'P 1'
#
loop_
_entity.id
_entity.type
_entity.pdbx_description
1 polymer ?
#
loop_
_entity_poly.entity_id
_entity_poly.type
_entity_poly.pdbx_seq_one_letter_code
_entity_poly.pdbx_strand_id
1 'polypeptide(L)'
;MAKKKNNPGMMPDLFADFGAGSDATNEQNEEKEATPEAPETTPSADNETVPTGASVEVQEKTTVPAAEDDSVSKSQSESITPSEPKSIAGKNKLPAILCDDTPAELNGELTLARYAASAYLEYALSVVKSRALPDIFDGMKPVQRRILYAMDRMRLNPPAKAVKCARVVGDVLGKYHPHGDQAAYDAMVRMAQDFSLRYPLVDGEGNFGSRDGDGPAAMRYTEARLTKISELVLSELDSEDVDFVPNYDGSFKEPVQLPAKLPFVLLNGASGIAVGMATEIPSHNLNEVAQAVLLLLKNPEATLDDILAVMPGPDYPGGGRIISSPSEIRQTYAIGRGSLRVRACYHFEELQRGQWQLVVDELPPAANAELVLSQIEEITNPKPKAGKKTISAEQANSKAAMLSVLDGVRNECDKDTKVRLVFEPKSSKVDRDFFVQMLLSQTSLECNAPMNLVMIGNDGRPAQKSLQQILSEWVQARLETVRRRTQARLNKVNARLHILEGRTKAIDNIDRVIEIVRFEDKPKEALMAEFGLTELQAEDILELRLRQLAKLEYERVEEEMKKLNAERETLEKILADEKTLKNVVAKETKEAAKLYGDARRTTIEEAKKASSEPVQVSEPVTVVVSQKGYVRCRTGHGHDAKLMSYKQGDSYLWSAECESTETLIVCGSNGRTYSVPVSQLPSARGDGLPITSFIELETGSEIVGYLAGPDNLGVMLYTTEGFGLACSLKNLVARVRSGKAFMSVGEEAVMCPPVVLTEGTQYVACMAQDGRLLVFTLEELRTLAGGGKGVTLMGGIDLFCGFSQACALRHHDSLEVLGATKTTGEVRSKVLRPAEWHMFIAHRARKGKVVPCRFEPHGLNAIAAEPQEQDKTD
;
A
#
# COMPACT_ATOMS: atom_id res chain seq x y z
N MET A 1 -60.01 13.57 -32.87
CA MET A 1 -60.72 12.35 -33.31
C MET A 1 -60.03 11.20 -32.67
N ALA A 2 -60.51 10.72 -31.64
CA ALA A 2 -61.56 9.69 -31.38
C ALA A 2 -61.06 8.28 -31.64
N LYS A 3 -60.88 7.61 -30.59
CA LYS A 3 -61.56 6.36 -30.03
C LYS A 3 -60.83 5.10 -30.48
N LYS A 4 -60.70 4.04 -29.72
CA LYS A 4 -61.23 3.43 -28.52
C LYS A 4 -60.53 2.07 -28.33
N LYS A 5 -60.12 1.72 -27.10
CA LYS A 5 -60.55 0.56 -26.31
C LYS A 5 -60.49 -0.85 -26.96
N ASN A 6 -59.79 -1.81 -26.37
CA ASN A 6 -60.32 -2.77 -25.41
C ASN A 6 -59.25 -3.73 -24.89
N ASN A 7 -59.11 -3.84 -23.57
CA ASN A 7 -58.87 -5.04 -22.80
C ASN A 7 -60.19 -5.90 -22.74
N PRO A 8 -60.26 -7.17 -22.37
CA PRO A 8 -59.70 -7.81 -21.17
C PRO A 8 -59.45 -9.33 -21.30
N GLY A 9 -59.07 -9.93 -20.18
CA GLY A 9 -59.24 -11.37 -19.76
C GLY A 9 -57.99 -11.86 -19.02
N MET A 10 -57.86 -11.69 -17.77
CA MET A 10 -58.44 -12.32 -16.54
C MET A 10 -58.34 -13.86 -16.51
N MET A 11 -57.49 -14.28 -15.59
CA MET A 11 -57.37 -15.46 -14.72
C MET A 11 -58.43 -16.59 -14.85
N PRO A 12 -58.10 -17.82 -14.37
CA PRO A 12 -58.48 -18.08 -12.97
C PRO A 12 -57.46 -18.84 -12.12
N ASP A 13 -57.52 -18.47 -10.80
CA ASP A 13 -57.18 -19.22 -9.61
C ASP A 13 -57.73 -20.62 -9.58
N LEU A 14 -56.99 -21.54 -8.97
CA LEU A 14 -57.57 -22.76 -8.38
C LEU A 14 -56.88 -23.02 -7.02
N PHE A 15 -57.41 -22.35 -6.01
CA PHE A 15 -57.49 -22.80 -4.63
C PHE A 15 -58.91 -23.31 -4.38
N ALA A 16 -59.01 -24.36 -3.59
CA ALA A 16 -60.06 -24.93 -2.78
C ALA A 16 -60.15 -26.46 -3.04
N ASP A 17 -60.24 -27.33 -2.14
CA ASP A 17 -60.72 -27.35 -0.78
C ASP A 17 -60.63 -28.81 -0.29
N PHE A 18 -60.60 -29.02 0.95
CA PHE A 18 -61.17 -30.08 1.82
C PHE A 18 -60.17 -30.31 2.97
N GLY A 19 -60.45 -30.01 4.18
CA GLY A 19 -61.75 -29.94 4.92
C GLY A 19 -61.68 -30.86 6.10
N ALA A 20 -61.51 -30.26 7.25
CA ALA A 20 -61.99 -30.50 8.56
C ALA A 20 -62.46 -31.89 9.04
N GLY A 21 -62.09 -32.13 10.29
CA GLY A 21 -62.81 -33.03 11.22
C GLY A 21 -61.83 -33.74 12.14
N SER A 22 -61.67 -33.30 13.26
CA SER A 22 -62.30 -33.27 14.58
C SER A 22 -61.81 -34.33 15.54
N ASP A 23 -61.30 -33.80 16.64
CA ASP A 23 -61.51 -34.23 18.03
C ASP A 23 -61.02 -35.53 18.60
N ALA A 24 -60.30 -35.37 19.59
CA ALA A 24 -60.51 -35.77 21.00
C ALA A 24 -59.59 -36.84 21.61
N THR A 25 -58.97 -36.30 22.65
CA THR A 25 -58.77 -36.85 23.99
C THR A 25 -57.74 -37.96 24.26
N ASN A 26 -56.85 -37.52 25.13
CA ASN A 26 -56.41 -38.11 26.43
C ASN A 26 -55.93 -39.55 26.46
N GLU A 27 -54.74 -39.78 26.95
CA GLU A 27 -54.43 -40.08 28.33
C GLU A 27 -53.04 -40.61 28.48
N GLN A 28 -52.42 -40.18 29.53
CA GLN A 28 -51.25 -40.59 30.22
C GLN A 28 -50.93 -42.08 30.16
N ASN A 29 -49.68 -42.46 30.08
CA ASN A 29 -49.05 -43.24 31.20
C ASN A 29 -47.55 -43.21 31.14
N GLU A 30 -46.98 -42.99 32.29
CA GLU A 30 -45.60 -43.24 32.74
C GLU A 30 -45.25 -44.71 32.66
N GLU A 31 -43.92 -44.98 32.46
CA GLU A 31 -43.10 -45.99 33.18
C GLU A 31 -41.73 -46.01 32.46
N LYS A 32 -40.69 -45.51 33.05
CA LYS A 32 -39.72 -46.00 34.02
C LYS A 32 -38.92 -47.24 33.64
N GLU A 33 -37.59 -47.08 33.80
CA GLU A 33 -36.51 -48.08 34.04
C GLU A 33 -35.95 -48.79 32.80
N ALA A 34 -34.68 -49.02 32.64
CA ALA A 34 -33.51 -49.09 33.53
C ALA A 34 -32.22 -49.11 32.72
N THR A 35 -31.20 -48.51 33.26
CA THR A 35 -29.77 -48.78 32.97
C THR A 35 -29.40 -50.24 33.39
N PRO A 36 -28.34 -50.76 32.80
CA PRO A 36 -27.30 -51.33 33.69
C PRO A 36 -25.88 -50.95 33.33
N GLU A 37 -25.17 -50.86 34.43
CA GLU A 37 -23.79 -50.60 34.73
C GLU A 37 -22.73 -51.44 34.00
N ALA A 38 -21.52 -50.89 34.04
CA ALA A 38 -20.24 -51.51 33.73
C ALA A 38 -19.85 -52.73 34.60
N PRO A 39 -18.71 -53.35 34.28
CA PRO A 39 -17.75 -53.54 35.37
C PRO A 39 -16.32 -53.10 35.04
N GLU A 40 -15.72 -52.50 36.02
CA GLU A 40 -14.31 -52.26 36.22
C GLU A 40 -13.46 -53.54 36.24
N THR A 41 -12.22 -53.42 35.75
CA THR A 41 -11.04 -54.01 36.42
C THR A 41 -9.78 -53.26 36.00
N THR A 42 -9.12 -52.62 36.95
CA THR A 42 -7.69 -52.32 37.01
C THR A 42 -6.96 -53.51 37.69
N PRO A 43 -5.57 -53.58 37.75
CA PRO A 43 -4.61 -52.54 37.85
C PRO A 43 -3.19 -52.76 37.24
N SER A 44 -2.37 -51.76 37.45
CA SER A 44 -0.88 -51.64 37.62
C SER A 44 -0.04 -51.35 36.41
N ALA A 45 0.50 -50.17 36.38
CA ALA A 45 1.79 -49.61 36.81
C ALA A 45 2.91 -49.84 35.79
N ASP A 46 3.40 -48.78 35.15
CA ASP A 46 4.64 -48.12 35.56
C ASP A 46 4.89 -46.83 34.72
N ASN A 47 5.42 -45.88 35.45
CA ASN A 47 5.96 -44.59 35.12
C ASN A 47 6.71 -44.44 33.80
N GLU A 48 6.46 -43.32 33.09
CA GLU A 48 7.49 -42.31 32.88
C GLU A 48 6.86 -40.98 32.41
N THR A 49 7.07 -39.98 33.24
CA THR A 49 6.69 -38.57 33.05
C THR A 49 7.63 -37.85 32.10
N VAL A 50 7.08 -37.12 31.13
CA VAL A 50 7.76 -36.01 30.46
C VAL A 50 6.89 -34.75 30.62
N PRO A 51 7.43 -33.65 31.14
CA PRO A 51 6.67 -32.47 31.49
C PRO A 51 6.42 -31.56 30.28
N THR A 52 5.17 -31.11 30.19
CA THR A 52 4.70 -29.98 29.39
C THR A 52 5.16 -28.67 30.00
N GLY A 53 5.58 -27.74 29.13
CA GLY A 53 5.28 -26.33 29.35
C GLY A 53 6.42 -25.48 29.87
N ALA A 54 6.82 -24.55 29.07
CA ALA A 54 7.10 -23.15 29.48
C ALA A 54 7.12 -22.22 28.27
N SER A 55 6.12 -21.38 28.25
CA SER A 55 6.12 -20.13 27.52
C SER A 55 7.21 -19.21 28.09
N VAL A 56 8.10 -18.72 27.26
CA VAL A 56 9.08 -17.68 27.63
C VAL A 56 8.69 -16.38 26.92
N GLU A 57 8.16 -15.47 27.72
CA GLU A 57 8.13 -14.04 27.40
C GLU A 57 9.56 -13.49 27.40
N VAL A 58 9.96 -12.84 26.34
CA VAL A 58 11.19 -12.05 26.30
C VAL A 58 10.79 -10.58 26.44
N GLN A 59 11.09 -10.02 27.59
CA GLN A 59 11.08 -8.56 27.81
C GLN A 59 12.37 -7.93 27.27
N GLU A 60 12.17 -6.92 26.40
CA GLU A 60 13.20 -5.95 26.04
C GLU A 60 13.59 -5.10 27.26
N LYS A 61 14.87 -4.95 27.47
CA LYS A 61 15.46 -3.82 28.18
C LYS A 61 16.63 -3.22 27.41
N THR A 62 16.38 -2.02 26.95
CA THR A 62 17.30 -1.01 26.45
C THR A 62 18.37 -0.63 27.47
N THR A 63 19.58 -0.48 27.01
CA THR A 63 20.48 0.62 27.43
C THR A 63 21.58 0.84 26.38
N VAL A 64 21.70 2.09 25.96
CA VAL A 64 22.78 2.64 25.14
C VAL A 64 23.91 3.07 26.09
N PRO A 65 25.20 3.07 25.69
CA PRO A 65 25.93 4.32 25.74
C PRO A 65 26.70 4.64 24.42
N ALA A 66 26.83 5.94 24.23
CA ALA A 66 27.57 6.61 23.18
C ALA A 66 29.08 6.72 23.52
N ALA A 67 29.89 6.90 22.52
CA ALA A 67 31.11 7.73 22.42
C ALA A 67 31.63 7.61 20.99
N GLU A 68 31.69 8.74 20.21
CA GLU A 68 32.91 9.55 19.96
C GLU A 68 34.01 8.78 19.22
N ASP A 69 34.74 9.21 18.21
CA ASP A 69 35.00 10.53 17.66
C ASP A 69 35.74 10.40 16.31
N ASP A 70 35.74 11.51 15.56
CA ASP A 70 36.80 12.03 14.64
C ASP A 70 37.28 11.23 13.40
N SER A 71 37.31 11.80 12.25
CA SER A 71 38.01 12.95 11.66
C SER A 71 37.88 13.04 10.13
N VAL A 72 37.54 14.18 9.64
CA VAL A 72 38.12 15.05 8.60
C VAL A 72 38.97 14.41 7.46
N SER A 73 38.52 14.54 6.19
CA SER A 73 39.06 15.55 5.27
C SER A 73 38.73 15.38 3.77
N LYS A 74 38.40 16.49 3.15
CA LYS A 74 38.71 17.02 1.79
C LYS A 74 38.21 16.28 0.52
N SER A 75 37.22 16.97 -0.05
CA SER A 75 37.10 17.44 -1.46
C SER A 75 37.98 16.86 -2.54
N GLN A 76 37.35 16.37 -3.61
CA GLN A 76 37.63 16.85 -4.98
C GLN A 76 36.49 16.47 -5.92
N SER A 77 36.09 17.43 -6.72
CA SER A 77 35.10 17.35 -7.80
C SER A 77 35.68 16.57 -8.99
N GLU A 78 34.93 15.57 -9.50
CA GLU A 78 35.13 15.14 -10.88
C GLU A 78 33.80 14.61 -11.48
N SER A 79 33.68 14.86 -12.75
CA SER A 79 32.61 14.73 -13.72
C SER A 79 31.86 13.40 -13.74
N ILE A 80 30.52 13.51 -13.87
CA ILE A 80 29.56 12.41 -14.05
C ILE A 80 29.60 11.92 -15.50
N THR A 81 30.03 10.67 -15.69
CA THR A 81 29.68 9.84 -16.84
C THR A 81 28.76 8.71 -16.35
N PRO A 82 27.71 8.32 -17.10
CA PRO A 82 26.76 7.31 -16.62
C PRO A 82 27.39 5.91 -16.71
N SER A 83 27.60 5.29 -15.57
CA SER A 83 28.00 3.89 -15.46
C SER A 83 26.76 3.01 -15.18
N GLU A 84 26.78 1.86 -15.84
CA GLU A 84 25.84 0.75 -15.76
C GLU A 84 25.35 0.38 -14.33
N PRO A 85 24.15 -0.17 -14.17
CA PRO A 85 23.60 -0.51 -12.87
C PRO A 85 24.39 -1.66 -12.24
N LYS A 86 25.24 -1.34 -11.27
CA LYS A 86 25.83 -2.34 -10.38
C LYS A 86 24.75 -3.00 -9.56
N SER A 87 24.60 -4.31 -9.71
CA SER A 87 23.81 -5.18 -8.86
C SER A 87 24.09 -4.89 -7.38
N ILE A 88 23.07 -4.44 -6.66
CA ILE A 88 23.10 -4.38 -5.20
C ILE A 88 22.92 -5.82 -4.69
N ALA A 89 24.01 -6.59 -4.73
CA ALA A 89 24.14 -7.77 -3.90
C ALA A 89 24.34 -7.27 -2.47
N GLY A 90 23.23 -7.09 -1.75
CA GLY A 90 23.28 -6.95 -0.30
C GLY A 90 24.03 -8.15 0.25
N LYS A 91 25.19 -7.90 0.83
CA LYS A 91 25.91 -8.88 1.65
C LYS A 91 25.06 -9.14 2.90
N ASN A 92 24.01 -9.95 2.78
CA ASN A 92 23.45 -10.63 3.92
C ASN A 92 24.54 -11.58 4.40
N LYS A 93 25.31 -11.14 5.39
CA LYS A 93 26.15 -12.06 6.16
C LYS A 93 25.18 -13.08 6.77
N LEU A 94 25.29 -14.30 6.33
CA LEU A 94 24.74 -15.45 7.05
C LEU A 94 25.06 -15.29 8.55
N PRO A 95 24.16 -15.70 9.46
CA PRO A 95 24.44 -15.63 10.89
C PRO A 95 25.81 -16.24 11.20
N ALA A 96 26.51 -15.67 12.14
CA ALA A 96 27.86 -16.06 12.54
C ALA A 96 28.06 -17.58 12.82
N ILE A 97 26.96 -18.31 13.02
CA ILE A 97 26.90 -19.77 13.19
C ILE A 97 27.32 -20.54 11.92
N LEU A 98 27.31 -19.89 10.74
CA LEU A 98 27.69 -20.47 9.43
C LEU A 98 29.09 -20.02 8.97
N CYS A 99 29.91 -19.46 9.86
CA CYS A 99 31.30 -19.14 9.54
C CYS A 99 32.08 -20.43 9.24
N ASP A 100 32.96 -20.38 8.24
CA ASP A 100 33.78 -21.50 7.72
C ASP A 100 34.73 -22.16 8.74
N ASP A 101 34.84 -21.59 9.96
CA ASP A 101 35.72 -22.07 11.03
C ASP A 101 35.14 -23.21 11.85
N THR A 102 33.89 -23.62 11.63
CA THR A 102 33.33 -24.78 12.33
C THR A 102 33.73 -26.07 11.62
N PRO A 103 34.43 -27.00 12.27
CA PRO A 103 34.81 -28.27 11.64
C PRO A 103 33.59 -28.97 11.08
N ALA A 104 33.67 -29.43 9.84
CA ALA A 104 32.56 -30.09 9.16
C ALA A 104 32.18 -31.40 9.88
N GLU A 105 33.17 -32.10 10.35
CA GLU A 105 33.05 -33.35 11.06
C GLU A 105 33.93 -33.36 12.31
N LEU A 106 33.44 -33.95 13.39
CA LEU A 106 34.18 -34.24 14.59
C LEU A 106 34.16 -35.76 14.77
N ASN A 107 35.30 -36.40 14.72
CA ASN A 107 35.44 -37.87 14.82
C ASN A 107 34.64 -38.65 13.77
N GLY A 108 34.42 -38.10 12.55
CA GLY A 108 33.62 -38.71 11.51
C GLY A 108 32.10 -38.48 11.62
N GLU A 109 31.67 -37.68 12.59
CA GLU A 109 30.26 -37.31 12.74
C GLU A 109 30.05 -35.84 12.41
N LEU A 110 28.90 -35.52 11.81
CA LEU A 110 28.51 -34.16 11.48
C LEU A 110 28.34 -33.34 12.74
N THR A 111 28.98 -32.17 12.84
CA THR A 111 28.78 -31.29 14.00
C THR A 111 27.33 -30.79 14.05
N LEU A 112 26.76 -30.63 15.26
CA LEU A 112 25.39 -30.16 15.49
C LEU A 112 25.12 -28.82 14.77
N ALA A 113 26.09 -27.92 14.76
CA ALA A 113 25.96 -26.64 14.08
C ALA A 113 25.77 -26.79 12.55
N ARG A 114 26.55 -27.65 11.91
CA ARG A 114 26.39 -27.93 10.45
C ARG A 114 25.11 -28.70 10.15
N TYR A 115 24.76 -29.66 10.96
CA TYR A 115 23.49 -30.37 10.82
C TYR A 115 22.30 -29.41 10.92
N ALA A 116 22.27 -28.57 11.95
CA ALA A 116 21.21 -27.58 12.14
C ALA A 116 21.13 -26.58 10.98
N ALA A 117 22.29 -26.11 10.47
CA ALA A 117 22.36 -25.21 9.34
C ALA A 117 21.84 -25.85 8.04
N SER A 118 22.23 -27.12 7.75
CA SER A 118 21.75 -27.87 6.58
C SER A 118 20.25 -28.13 6.67
N ALA A 119 19.78 -28.64 7.81
CA ALA A 119 18.36 -28.91 8.04
C ALA A 119 17.50 -27.64 7.95
N TYR A 120 18.00 -26.51 8.49
CA TYR A 120 17.31 -25.22 8.35
C TYR A 120 17.25 -24.72 6.91
N LEU A 121 18.34 -24.89 6.15
CA LEU A 121 18.38 -24.52 4.75
C LEU A 121 17.42 -25.37 3.91
N GLU A 122 17.38 -26.69 4.13
CA GLU A 122 16.44 -27.59 3.48
C GLU A 122 14.99 -27.23 3.81
N TYR A 123 14.70 -26.97 5.09
CA TYR A 123 13.40 -26.46 5.51
C TYR A 123 13.04 -25.13 4.83
N ALA A 124 13.97 -24.16 4.81
CA ALA A 124 13.74 -22.86 4.18
C ALA A 124 13.45 -23.01 2.68
N LEU A 125 14.24 -23.85 1.97
CA LEU A 125 14.02 -24.14 0.55
C LEU A 125 12.67 -24.85 0.32
N SER A 126 12.29 -25.78 1.17
CA SER A 126 11.00 -26.45 1.10
C SER A 126 9.84 -25.47 1.30
N VAL A 127 9.93 -24.56 2.30
CA VAL A 127 8.89 -23.54 2.52
C VAL A 127 8.77 -22.58 1.33
N VAL A 128 9.89 -22.17 0.74
CA VAL A 128 9.93 -21.26 -0.40
C VAL A 128 9.34 -21.93 -1.66
N LYS A 129 9.85 -23.13 -2.03
CA LYS A 129 9.48 -23.78 -3.29
C LYS A 129 8.15 -24.53 -3.24
N SER A 130 7.82 -25.14 -2.08
CA SER A 130 6.73 -26.11 -2.00
C SER A 130 5.54 -25.64 -1.16
N ARG A 131 5.54 -24.38 -0.66
CA ARG A 131 4.48 -23.93 0.25
C ARG A 131 4.03 -22.48 0.08
N ALA A 132 4.95 -21.52 0.13
CA ALA A 132 4.57 -20.14 0.37
C ALA A 132 4.42 -19.28 -0.87
N LEU A 133 5.26 -19.48 -1.89
CA LEU A 133 5.29 -18.66 -3.10
C LEU A 133 4.46 -19.25 -4.23
N PRO A 134 3.78 -18.39 -5.02
CA PRO A 134 3.12 -18.81 -6.24
C PRO A 134 4.13 -19.01 -7.37
N ASP A 135 3.78 -19.86 -8.32
CA ASP A 135 4.46 -19.98 -9.60
C ASP A 135 4.03 -18.85 -10.56
N ILE A 136 4.95 -18.32 -11.34
CA ILE A 136 4.69 -17.23 -12.28
C ILE A 136 3.70 -17.62 -13.37
N PHE A 137 3.72 -18.90 -13.82
CA PHE A 137 2.96 -19.35 -14.95
C PHE A 137 1.48 -19.59 -14.63
N ASP A 138 1.19 -20.42 -13.61
CA ASP A 138 -0.18 -20.74 -13.22
C ASP A 138 -0.72 -19.92 -12.04
N GLY A 139 0.15 -19.16 -11.35
CA GLY A 139 -0.22 -18.36 -10.20
C GLY A 139 -0.56 -19.15 -8.94
N MET A 140 -0.33 -20.46 -8.94
CA MET A 140 -0.78 -21.34 -7.88
C MET A 140 0.35 -21.69 -6.90
N LYS A 141 -0.02 -21.80 -5.64
CA LYS A 141 0.77 -22.52 -4.63
C LYS A 141 0.55 -24.02 -4.79
N PRO A 142 1.49 -24.87 -4.37
CA PRO A 142 1.35 -26.32 -4.55
C PRO A 142 0.03 -26.90 -4.02
N VAL A 143 -0.44 -26.46 -2.83
CA VAL A 143 -1.72 -26.93 -2.28
C VAL A 143 -2.91 -26.56 -3.18
N GLN A 144 -2.92 -25.35 -3.73
CA GLN A 144 -3.99 -24.89 -4.64
C GLN A 144 -4.00 -25.69 -5.94
N ARG A 145 -2.81 -25.90 -6.52
CA ARG A 145 -2.63 -26.72 -7.74
C ARG A 145 -3.13 -28.16 -7.54
N ARG A 146 -2.79 -28.78 -6.41
CA ARG A 146 -3.21 -30.14 -6.04
C ARG A 146 -4.72 -30.25 -5.82
N ILE A 147 -5.36 -29.22 -5.22
CA ILE A 147 -6.81 -29.18 -5.04
C ILE A 147 -7.51 -29.11 -6.41
N LEU A 148 -7.11 -28.17 -7.27
CA LEU A 148 -7.70 -28.02 -8.60
C LEU A 148 -7.51 -29.28 -9.44
N TYR A 149 -6.32 -29.87 -9.40
CA TYR A 149 -6.03 -31.11 -10.09
C TYR A 149 -6.89 -32.28 -9.57
N ALA A 150 -7.00 -32.45 -8.25
CA ALA A 150 -7.87 -33.48 -7.66
C ALA A 150 -9.33 -33.30 -8.06
N MET A 151 -9.85 -32.06 -8.02
CA MET A 151 -11.23 -31.76 -8.43
C MET A 151 -11.47 -32.09 -9.92
N ASP A 152 -10.50 -31.78 -10.77
CA ASP A 152 -10.59 -32.17 -12.19
C ASP A 152 -10.61 -33.70 -12.40
N ARG A 153 -9.69 -34.42 -11.74
CA ARG A 153 -9.66 -35.89 -11.79
C ARG A 153 -10.95 -36.57 -11.23
N MET A 154 -11.59 -35.90 -10.26
CA MET A 154 -12.90 -36.26 -9.75
C MET A 154 -14.05 -35.86 -10.70
N ARG A 155 -13.77 -35.19 -11.82
CA ARG A 155 -14.74 -34.73 -12.83
C ARG A 155 -15.77 -33.76 -12.21
N LEU A 156 -15.33 -32.87 -11.34
CA LEU A 156 -16.16 -31.85 -10.72
C LEU A 156 -16.23 -30.56 -11.56
N ASN A 157 -16.10 -30.67 -12.88
CA ASN A 157 -16.22 -29.57 -13.82
C ASN A 157 -17.67 -29.06 -13.90
N PRO A 158 -17.95 -27.76 -14.15
CA PRO A 158 -19.30 -27.31 -14.43
C PRO A 158 -19.83 -28.04 -15.69
N PRO A 159 -21.00 -28.62 -15.69
CA PRO A 159 -22.17 -28.55 -14.82
C PRO A 159 -22.30 -29.71 -13.82
N ALA A 160 -21.23 -30.35 -13.40
CA ALA A 160 -21.32 -31.45 -12.46
C ALA A 160 -21.98 -31.04 -11.14
N LYS A 161 -22.61 -32.04 -10.47
CA LYS A 161 -23.15 -31.80 -9.13
C LYS A 161 -22.01 -31.59 -8.14
N ALA A 162 -22.13 -30.58 -7.28
CA ALA A 162 -21.23 -30.35 -6.18
C ALA A 162 -21.14 -31.56 -5.22
N VAL A 163 -19.98 -31.77 -4.64
CA VAL A 163 -19.75 -32.83 -3.65
C VAL A 163 -19.26 -32.23 -2.32
N LYS A 164 -19.45 -33.00 -1.23
CA LYS A 164 -18.97 -32.53 0.09
C LYS A 164 -17.48 -32.20 0.06
N CYS A 165 -17.13 -31.05 0.61
CA CYS A 165 -15.74 -30.59 0.67
C CYS A 165 -14.83 -31.61 1.37
N ALA A 166 -15.32 -32.29 2.39
CA ALA A 166 -14.62 -33.39 3.07
C ALA A 166 -14.17 -34.49 2.12
N ARG A 167 -14.94 -34.79 1.04
CA ARG A 167 -14.55 -35.78 0.02
C ARG A 167 -13.39 -35.26 -0.83
N VAL A 168 -13.44 -34.00 -1.24
CA VAL A 168 -12.34 -33.37 -2.02
C VAL A 168 -11.06 -33.33 -1.19
N VAL A 169 -11.17 -32.85 0.06
CA VAL A 169 -10.04 -32.78 1.01
C VAL A 169 -9.45 -34.18 1.21
N GLY A 170 -10.28 -35.19 1.44
CA GLY A 170 -9.82 -36.58 1.61
C GLY A 170 -9.05 -37.13 0.38
N ASP A 171 -9.52 -36.85 -0.83
CA ASP A 171 -8.83 -37.23 -2.08
C ASP A 171 -7.49 -36.47 -2.25
N VAL A 172 -7.45 -35.20 -1.92
CA VAL A 172 -6.22 -34.37 -1.96
C VAL A 172 -5.18 -34.91 -0.98
N LEU A 173 -5.56 -35.17 0.26
CA LEU A 173 -4.64 -35.64 1.30
C LEU A 173 -4.13 -37.07 0.98
N GLY A 174 -5.04 -37.95 0.56
CA GLY A 174 -4.70 -39.33 0.28
C GLY A 174 -3.80 -39.51 -0.93
N LYS A 175 -3.87 -38.63 -1.95
CA LYS A 175 -3.16 -38.80 -3.20
C LYS A 175 -2.02 -37.83 -3.46
N TYR A 176 -2.11 -36.55 -2.97
CA TYR A 176 -1.20 -35.52 -3.44
C TYR A 176 -0.57 -34.66 -2.31
N HIS A 177 -1.24 -34.46 -1.19
CA HIS A 177 -0.82 -33.46 -0.21
C HIS A 177 -0.86 -33.99 1.22
N PRO A 178 0.21 -34.66 1.72
CA PRO A 178 0.24 -35.34 3.01
C PRO A 178 0.44 -34.34 4.16
N HIS A 179 -0.54 -33.45 4.37
CA HIS A 179 -0.55 -32.41 5.41
C HIS A 179 -1.91 -32.37 6.12
N GLY A 180 -2.10 -31.43 7.06
CA GLY A 180 -3.35 -31.30 7.80
C GLY A 180 -4.57 -31.02 6.90
N ASP A 181 -5.69 -31.66 7.19
CA ASP A 181 -6.96 -31.52 6.51
C ASP A 181 -7.52 -30.09 6.55
N GLN A 182 -7.40 -29.45 7.70
CA GLN A 182 -7.85 -28.07 7.87
C GLN A 182 -7.10 -27.12 6.92
N ALA A 183 -5.78 -27.28 6.74
CA ALA A 183 -4.99 -26.43 5.86
C ALA A 183 -5.43 -26.57 4.38
N ALA A 184 -5.74 -27.79 3.94
CA ALA A 184 -6.26 -28.04 2.60
C ALA A 184 -7.68 -27.47 2.44
N TYR A 185 -8.54 -27.61 3.45
CA TYR A 185 -9.88 -27.03 3.45
C TYR A 185 -9.83 -25.50 3.41
N ASP A 186 -9.01 -24.85 4.26
CA ASP A 186 -8.87 -23.39 4.28
C ASP A 186 -8.36 -22.84 2.94
N ALA A 187 -7.44 -23.55 2.28
CA ALA A 187 -7.00 -23.18 0.94
C ALA A 187 -8.15 -23.29 -0.09
N MET A 188 -8.96 -24.34 -0.03
CA MET A 188 -10.13 -24.52 -0.90
C MET A 188 -11.19 -23.46 -0.63
N VAL A 189 -11.46 -23.13 0.63
CA VAL A 189 -12.37 -22.06 1.04
C VAL A 189 -11.96 -20.73 0.42
N ARG A 190 -10.68 -20.35 0.54
CA ARG A 190 -10.19 -19.10 -0.06
C ARG A 190 -10.36 -19.06 -1.57
N MET A 191 -10.22 -20.20 -2.26
CA MET A 191 -10.44 -20.28 -3.71
C MET A 191 -11.92 -20.15 -4.11
N ALA A 192 -12.86 -20.32 -3.18
CA ALA A 192 -14.30 -20.15 -3.39
C ALA A 192 -14.81 -18.76 -3.00
N GLN A 193 -14.05 -17.99 -2.21
CA GLN A 193 -14.49 -16.69 -1.71
C GLN A 193 -14.31 -15.59 -2.76
N ASP A 194 -15.38 -14.93 -3.15
CA ASP A 194 -15.40 -13.83 -4.12
C ASP A 194 -14.91 -12.48 -3.57
N PHE A 195 -14.73 -12.40 -2.24
CA PHE A 195 -14.08 -11.27 -1.56
C PHE A 195 -12.58 -11.51 -1.31
N SER A 196 -12.10 -12.74 -1.46
CA SER A 196 -10.67 -13.09 -1.36
C SER A 196 -10.00 -13.16 -2.73
N LEU A 197 -10.66 -13.78 -3.72
CA LEU A 197 -10.17 -13.88 -5.09
C LEU A 197 -10.99 -13.01 -6.03
N ARG A 198 -10.32 -12.33 -6.95
CA ARG A 198 -10.98 -11.54 -7.99
C ARG A 198 -11.76 -12.43 -8.97
N TYR A 199 -11.25 -13.63 -9.21
CA TYR A 199 -11.83 -14.68 -10.05
C TYR A 199 -11.80 -16.01 -9.30
N PRO A 200 -12.83 -16.37 -8.53
CA PRO A 200 -12.91 -17.62 -7.80
C PRO A 200 -12.80 -18.84 -8.71
N LEU A 201 -12.01 -19.83 -8.30
CA LEU A 201 -11.75 -21.05 -9.05
C LEU A 201 -12.62 -22.22 -8.58
N VAL A 202 -13.17 -22.13 -7.38
CA VAL A 202 -14.06 -23.10 -6.77
C VAL A 202 -15.44 -22.47 -6.60
N ASP A 203 -16.49 -23.18 -7.00
CA ASP A 203 -17.88 -22.82 -6.77
C ASP A 203 -18.35 -23.60 -5.53
N GLY A 204 -18.56 -22.85 -4.43
CA GLY A 204 -18.91 -23.37 -3.12
C GLY A 204 -20.39 -23.25 -2.82
N GLU A 205 -21.03 -24.36 -2.40
CA GLU A 205 -22.41 -24.38 -1.91
C GLU A 205 -22.42 -24.52 -0.38
N GLY A 206 -23.04 -23.57 0.32
CA GLY A 206 -23.09 -23.48 1.78
C GLY A 206 -22.38 -22.24 2.32
N ASN A 207 -22.00 -22.27 3.61
CA ASN A 207 -21.29 -21.15 4.24
C ASN A 207 -19.77 -21.30 4.08
N PHE A 208 -19.18 -20.48 3.22
CA PHE A 208 -17.72 -20.34 3.01
C PHE A 208 -17.13 -19.12 3.72
N GLY A 209 -17.82 -18.58 4.73
CA GLY A 209 -17.42 -17.37 5.40
C GLY A 209 -17.99 -16.11 4.75
N SER A 210 -17.83 -14.99 5.43
CA SER A 210 -18.27 -13.68 4.95
C SER A 210 -17.14 -12.67 5.02
N ARG A 211 -17.30 -11.53 4.36
CA ARG A 211 -16.40 -10.40 4.48
C ARG A 211 -16.51 -9.70 5.85
N ASP A 212 -17.57 -9.97 6.59
CA ASP A 212 -17.80 -9.43 7.93
C ASP A 212 -16.99 -10.13 9.03
N GLY A 213 -16.18 -11.13 8.66
CA GLY A 213 -15.30 -11.83 9.58
C GLY A 213 -15.81 -13.23 9.99
N ASP A 214 -17.00 -13.64 9.53
CA ASP A 214 -17.50 -14.98 9.81
C ASP A 214 -16.64 -16.06 9.17
N GLY A 215 -16.31 -17.07 9.94
CA GLY A 215 -15.59 -18.24 9.46
C GLY A 215 -16.45 -19.18 8.60
N PRO A 216 -15.84 -20.04 7.77
CA PRO A 216 -16.56 -21.04 7.01
C PRO A 216 -17.14 -22.12 7.92
N ALA A 217 -18.24 -22.75 7.46
CA ALA A 217 -18.75 -23.95 8.11
C ALA A 217 -17.78 -25.11 7.94
N ALA A 218 -17.84 -26.10 8.81
CA ALA A 218 -16.99 -27.30 8.71
C ALA A 218 -17.20 -28.03 7.38
N MET A 219 -16.13 -28.62 6.82
CA MET A 219 -16.08 -29.25 5.47
C MET A 219 -17.11 -30.37 5.25
N ARG A 220 -17.68 -30.93 6.32
CA ARG A 220 -18.75 -31.93 6.23
C ARG A 220 -20.11 -31.34 5.84
N TYR A 221 -20.30 -30.03 5.99
CA TYR A 221 -21.55 -29.34 5.66
C TYR A 221 -21.51 -28.68 4.29
N THR A 222 -20.33 -28.16 3.89
CA THR A 222 -20.14 -27.46 2.61
C THR A 222 -19.95 -28.41 1.43
N GLU A 223 -20.33 -27.97 0.24
CA GLU A 223 -20.11 -28.68 -1.01
C GLU A 223 -19.37 -27.80 -2.00
N ALA A 224 -18.62 -28.41 -2.92
CA ALA A 224 -17.83 -27.70 -3.89
C ALA A 224 -17.76 -28.38 -5.24
N ARG A 225 -17.61 -27.58 -6.30
CA ARG A 225 -17.23 -27.96 -7.67
C ARG A 225 -16.34 -26.88 -8.27
N LEU A 226 -15.79 -27.10 -9.45
CA LEU A 226 -14.99 -26.11 -10.18
C LEU A 226 -15.90 -25.03 -10.79
N THR A 227 -15.41 -23.82 -10.89
CA THR A 227 -16.07 -22.72 -11.63
C THR A 227 -15.76 -22.82 -13.13
N LYS A 228 -16.52 -22.11 -13.96
CA LYS A 228 -16.23 -22.05 -15.42
C LYS A 228 -14.86 -21.47 -15.74
N ILE A 229 -14.41 -20.47 -14.98
CA ILE A 229 -13.12 -19.83 -15.24
C ILE A 229 -11.92 -20.76 -14.94
N SER A 230 -12.09 -21.78 -14.11
CA SER A 230 -11.06 -22.79 -13.86
C SER A 230 -10.66 -23.59 -15.11
N GLU A 231 -11.52 -23.60 -16.16
CA GLU A 231 -11.17 -24.16 -17.46
C GLU A 231 -9.95 -23.47 -18.09
N LEU A 232 -9.69 -22.20 -17.75
CA LEU A 232 -8.51 -21.50 -18.23
C LEU A 232 -7.17 -22.05 -17.68
N VAL A 233 -7.21 -22.80 -16.60
CA VAL A 233 -6.03 -23.47 -16.01
C VAL A 233 -6.02 -24.99 -16.18
N LEU A 234 -7.15 -25.61 -16.48
CA LEU A 234 -7.30 -27.06 -16.46
C LEU A 234 -7.54 -27.69 -17.85
N SER A 235 -8.08 -26.95 -18.82
CA SER A 235 -8.55 -27.47 -20.10
C SER A 235 -7.46 -28.11 -20.99
N GLU A 236 -6.20 -27.84 -20.74
CA GLU A 236 -5.06 -28.43 -21.52
C GLU A 236 -4.30 -29.50 -20.72
N LEU A 237 -4.80 -29.91 -19.57
CA LEU A 237 -4.12 -30.81 -18.64
C LEU A 237 -3.90 -32.23 -19.18
N ASP A 238 -4.78 -32.71 -20.05
CA ASP A 238 -4.68 -34.00 -20.67
C ASP A 238 -3.81 -34.04 -21.97
N SER A 239 -3.21 -32.91 -22.30
CA SER A 239 -2.24 -32.82 -23.37
C SER A 239 -0.90 -33.45 -22.92
N GLU A 240 -0.22 -34.14 -23.83
CA GLU A 240 1.03 -34.87 -23.54
C GLU A 240 2.23 -33.96 -23.26
N ASP A 241 2.03 -32.66 -23.33
CA ASP A 241 3.03 -31.63 -23.12
C ASP A 241 3.14 -31.15 -21.68
N VAL A 242 2.21 -31.54 -20.81
CA VAL A 242 2.26 -31.19 -19.37
C VAL A 242 3.21 -32.15 -18.66
N ASP A 243 4.16 -31.56 -17.92
CA ASP A 243 5.12 -32.31 -17.14
C ASP A 243 4.49 -32.80 -15.83
N PHE A 244 4.58 -34.10 -15.60
CA PHE A 244 4.09 -34.77 -14.40
C PHE A 244 5.25 -35.35 -13.59
N VAL A 245 5.16 -35.23 -12.29
CA VAL A 245 6.09 -35.81 -11.32
C VAL A 245 5.35 -36.83 -10.43
N PRO A 246 6.06 -37.84 -9.89
CA PRO A 246 5.47 -38.69 -8.88
C PRO A 246 5.03 -37.85 -7.66
N ASN A 247 3.91 -38.26 -7.06
CA ASN A 247 3.48 -37.73 -5.79
C ASN A 247 4.43 -38.16 -4.63
N TYR A 248 4.08 -37.83 -3.39
CA TYR A 248 4.92 -38.07 -2.22
C TYR A 248 5.25 -39.56 -1.96
N ASP A 249 4.42 -40.49 -2.39
CA ASP A 249 4.60 -41.94 -2.21
C ASP A 249 4.90 -42.71 -3.52
N GLY A 250 4.92 -41.99 -4.66
CA GLY A 250 5.18 -42.58 -6.00
C GLY A 250 3.99 -43.33 -6.61
N SER A 251 2.84 -43.41 -5.93
CA SER A 251 1.67 -44.19 -6.41
C SER A 251 0.83 -43.41 -7.45
N PHE A 252 0.86 -42.11 -7.43
CA PHE A 252 0.17 -41.23 -8.36
C PHE A 252 1.12 -40.23 -9.00
N LYS A 253 0.66 -39.55 -10.04
CA LYS A 253 1.37 -38.44 -10.68
C LYS A 253 0.61 -37.13 -10.47
N GLU A 254 1.34 -36.03 -10.23
CA GLU A 254 0.79 -34.71 -10.14
C GLU A 254 1.48 -33.77 -11.15
N PRO A 255 0.79 -32.73 -11.68
CA PRO A 255 1.39 -31.81 -12.63
C PRO A 255 2.36 -30.87 -11.92
N VAL A 256 3.50 -30.59 -12.53
CA VAL A 256 4.48 -29.61 -12.04
C VAL A 256 3.86 -28.20 -12.05
N GLN A 257 3.17 -27.86 -13.14
CA GLN A 257 2.47 -26.59 -13.35
C GLN A 257 1.17 -26.89 -14.10
N LEU A 258 0.15 -26.02 -13.91
CA LEU A 258 -1.07 -26.08 -14.71
C LEU A 258 -0.90 -25.26 -15.99
N PRO A 259 -1.42 -25.72 -17.15
CA PRO A 259 -1.28 -25.04 -18.43
C PRO A 259 -2.20 -23.80 -18.55
N ALA A 260 -1.92 -22.76 -17.76
CA ALA A 260 -2.76 -21.58 -17.67
C ALA A 260 -2.79 -20.77 -18.98
N LYS A 261 -4.00 -20.40 -19.43
CA LYS A 261 -4.22 -19.58 -20.64
C LYS A 261 -4.08 -18.09 -20.41
N LEU A 262 -4.04 -17.63 -19.15
CA LEU A 262 -3.83 -16.29 -18.70
C LEU A 262 -2.95 -16.26 -17.45
N PRO A 263 -2.22 -15.20 -17.14
CA PRO A 263 -1.36 -15.09 -15.97
C PRO A 263 -2.18 -14.95 -14.67
N PHE A 264 -2.60 -16.08 -14.09
CA PHE A 264 -3.40 -16.11 -12.86
C PHE A 264 -2.68 -15.53 -11.65
N VAL A 265 -1.34 -15.47 -11.67
CA VAL A 265 -0.54 -14.75 -10.67
C VAL A 265 -0.92 -13.27 -10.59
N LEU A 266 -1.31 -12.65 -11.71
CA LEU A 266 -1.80 -11.27 -11.75
C LEU A 266 -3.32 -11.20 -11.58
N LEU A 267 -4.09 -12.15 -12.15
CA LEU A 267 -5.56 -12.13 -12.09
C LEU A 267 -6.07 -12.24 -10.64
N ASN A 268 -5.56 -13.19 -9.87
CA ASN A 268 -5.99 -13.43 -8.51
C ASN A 268 -5.00 -12.94 -7.44
N GLY A 269 -3.77 -12.62 -7.87
CA GLY A 269 -2.72 -12.28 -6.93
C GLY A 269 -2.32 -13.45 -6.03
N ALA A 270 -1.46 -13.19 -5.07
CA ALA A 270 -1.07 -14.16 -4.05
C ALA A 270 -0.47 -13.45 -2.83
N SER A 271 -0.76 -13.94 -1.63
CA SER A 271 -0.13 -13.50 -0.38
C SER A 271 0.51 -14.69 0.31
N GLY A 272 1.72 -14.55 0.84
CA GLY A 272 2.41 -15.64 1.53
C GLY A 272 3.70 -15.21 2.21
N ILE A 273 3.98 -15.85 3.34
CA ILE A 273 5.18 -15.62 4.16
C ILE A 273 6.05 -16.86 4.06
N ALA A 274 7.24 -16.73 3.49
CA ALA A 274 8.27 -17.75 3.42
C ALA A 274 9.41 -17.43 4.40
N VAL A 275 10.40 -18.30 4.45
CA VAL A 275 11.61 -18.04 5.24
C VAL A 275 12.48 -17.04 4.48
N GLY A 276 12.76 -15.90 5.10
CA GLY A 276 13.60 -14.83 4.54
C GLY A 276 12.94 -13.96 3.46
N MET A 277 11.71 -14.27 3.02
CA MET A 277 10.99 -13.47 2.03
C MET A 277 9.46 -13.61 2.19
N ALA A 278 8.74 -12.65 1.68
CA ALA A 278 7.29 -12.67 1.63
C ALA A 278 6.82 -12.27 0.24
N THR A 279 5.62 -12.68 -0.14
CA THR A 279 4.95 -12.24 -1.37
C THR A 279 3.63 -11.58 -1.02
N GLU A 280 3.31 -10.49 -1.73
CA GLU A 280 2.04 -9.79 -1.68
C GLU A 280 1.74 -9.23 -3.07
N ILE A 281 1.06 -10.02 -3.87
CA ILE A 281 0.73 -9.71 -5.26
C ILE A 281 -0.75 -9.35 -5.29
N PRO A 282 -1.12 -8.11 -5.67
CA PRO A 282 -2.52 -7.74 -5.81
C PRO A 282 -3.16 -8.38 -7.04
N SER A 283 -4.48 -8.52 -7.02
CA SER A 283 -5.27 -8.93 -8.18
C SER A 283 -5.42 -7.81 -9.21
N HIS A 284 -5.73 -8.19 -10.47
CA HIS A 284 -5.91 -7.28 -11.59
C HIS A 284 -7.12 -7.65 -12.44
N ASN A 285 -7.62 -6.71 -13.22
CA ASN A 285 -8.73 -6.93 -14.14
C ASN A 285 -8.33 -7.82 -15.32
N LEU A 286 -9.16 -8.82 -15.66
CA LEU A 286 -8.87 -9.80 -16.69
C LEU A 286 -8.73 -9.16 -18.08
N ASN A 287 -9.61 -8.21 -18.42
CA ASN A 287 -9.54 -7.53 -19.71
C ASN A 287 -8.25 -6.73 -19.88
N GLU A 288 -7.80 -6.06 -18.82
CA GLU A 288 -6.57 -5.28 -18.82
C GLU A 288 -5.33 -6.17 -18.91
N VAL A 289 -5.29 -7.25 -18.13
CA VAL A 289 -4.21 -8.25 -18.21
C VAL A 289 -4.16 -8.90 -19.60
N ALA A 290 -5.30 -9.25 -20.18
CA ALA A 290 -5.36 -9.78 -21.52
C ALA A 290 -4.86 -8.76 -22.56
N GLN A 291 -5.19 -7.47 -22.42
CA GLN A 291 -4.68 -6.41 -23.30
C GLN A 291 -3.15 -6.24 -23.16
N ALA A 292 -2.61 -6.32 -21.93
CA ALA A 292 -1.17 -6.25 -21.70
C ALA A 292 -0.43 -7.46 -22.33
N VAL A 293 -1.00 -8.68 -22.24
CA VAL A 293 -0.48 -9.87 -22.92
C VAL A 293 -0.50 -9.67 -24.44
N LEU A 294 -1.60 -9.18 -25.00
CA LEU A 294 -1.73 -8.91 -26.45
C LEU A 294 -0.76 -7.83 -26.92
N LEU A 295 -0.49 -6.82 -26.11
CA LEU A 295 0.50 -5.78 -26.37
C LEU A 295 1.89 -6.39 -26.51
N LEU A 296 2.32 -7.23 -25.54
CA LEU A 296 3.64 -7.87 -25.55
C LEU A 296 3.79 -8.92 -26.65
N LEU A 297 2.73 -9.64 -27.01
CA LEU A 297 2.75 -10.54 -28.17
C LEU A 297 3.00 -9.78 -29.48
N LYS A 298 2.48 -8.56 -29.60
CA LYS A 298 2.67 -7.69 -30.77
C LYS A 298 4.01 -6.96 -30.73
N ASN A 299 4.41 -6.46 -29.56
CA ASN A 299 5.64 -5.70 -29.33
C ASN A 299 6.34 -6.23 -28.06
N PRO A 300 7.30 -7.16 -28.21
CA PRO A 300 8.03 -7.72 -27.06
C PRO A 300 8.84 -6.69 -26.26
N GLU A 301 9.23 -5.57 -26.90
CA GLU A 301 9.98 -4.48 -26.31
C GLU A 301 9.09 -3.37 -25.71
N ALA A 302 7.80 -3.62 -25.53
CA ALA A 302 6.89 -2.65 -24.93
C ALA A 302 7.37 -2.25 -23.52
N THR A 303 7.36 -0.94 -23.28
CA THR A 303 7.83 -0.36 -22.01
C THR A 303 6.81 -0.56 -20.89
N LEU A 304 7.22 -0.32 -19.65
CA LEU A 304 6.29 -0.32 -18.52
C LEU A 304 5.18 0.73 -18.70
N ASP A 305 5.48 1.85 -19.31
CA ASP A 305 4.49 2.92 -19.56
C ASP A 305 3.43 2.49 -20.56
N ASP A 306 3.81 1.75 -21.61
CA ASP A 306 2.87 1.15 -22.56
C ASP A 306 1.95 0.12 -21.89
N ILE A 307 2.49 -0.66 -20.97
CA ILE A 307 1.72 -1.62 -20.18
C ILE A 307 0.75 -0.92 -19.24
N LEU A 308 1.19 0.12 -18.53
CA LEU A 308 0.35 0.88 -17.61
C LEU A 308 -0.75 1.68 -18.32
N ALA A 309 -0.59 2.00 -19.60
CA ALA A 309 -1.65 2.61 -20.42
C ALA A 309 -2.86 1.68 -20.61
N VAL A 310 -2.67 0.36 -20.61
CA VAL A 310 -3.73 -0.64 -20.77
C VAL A 310 -4.09 -1.34 -19.46
N MET A 311 -3.21 -1.31 -18.47
CA MET A 311 -3.37 -1.94 -17.14
C MET A 311 -2.88 -0.96 -16.06
N PRO A 312 -3.69 0.04 -15.70
CA PRO A 312 -3.25 1.19 -14.91
C PRO A 312 -2.95 0.88 -13.44
N GLY A 313 -3.38 -0.27 -12.93
CA GLY A 313 -3.16 -0.64 -11.54
C GLY A 313 -3.93 -1.87 -11.08
N PRO A 314 -3.84 -2.23 -9.80
CA PRO A 314 -4.59 -3.33 -9.22
C PRO A 314 -6.10 -3.18 -9.35
N ASP A 315 -6.81 -4.31 -9.35
CA ASP A 315 -8.27 -4.38 -9.30
C ASP A 315 -8.69 -5.37 -8.20
N TYR A 316 -9.03 -4.84 -7.05
CA TYR A 316 -9.34 -5.63 -5.85
C TYR A 316 -10.74 -6.25 -5.90
N PRO A 317 -10.95 -7.45 -5.31
CA PRO A 317 -12.26 -8.12 -5.30
C PRO A 317 -13.36 -7.27 -4.69
N GLY A 318 -13.05 -6.52 -3.66
CA GLY A 318 -13.99 -5.65 -2.93
C GLY A 318 -14.11 -4.23 -3.46
N GLY A 319 -13.49 -3.90 -4.59
CA GLY A 319 -13.50 -2.53 -5.13
C GLY A 319 -12.59 -1.59 -4.35
N GLY A 320 -13.09 -0.40 -4.05
CA GLY A 320 -12.35 0.68 -3.41
C GLY A 320 -11.71 1.64 -4.41
N ARG A 321 -11.04 2.66 -3.89
CA ARG A 321 -10.43 3.73 -4.69
C ARG A 321 -8.94 3.84 -4.39
N ILE A 322 -8.08 3.64 -5.38
CA ILE A 322 -6.64 3.88 -5.28
C ILE A 322 -6.41 5.39 -5.38
N ILE A 323 -5.79 5.97 -4.36
CA ILE A 323 -5.52 7.42 -4.27
C ILE A 323 -4.04 7.78 -4.44
N SER A 324 -3.18 6.80 -4.66
CA SER A 324 -1.76 7.01 -4.99
C SER A 324 -1.62 7.67 -6.36
N SER A 325 -0.60 8.53 -6.49
CA SER A 325 -0.30 9.19 -7.78
C SER A 325 0.13 8.18 -8.85
N PRO A 326 -0.07 8.48 -10.15
CA PRO A 326 0.40 7.62 -11.24
C PRO A 326 1.92 7.34 -11.18
N SER A 327 2.71 8.30 -10.69
CA SER A 327 4.15 8.15 -10.49
C SER A 327 4.50 7.13 -9.41
N GLU A 328 3.76 7.11 -8.29
CA GLU A 328 3.92 6.11 -7.22
C GLU A 328 3.53 4.70 -7.69
N ILE A 329 2.43 4.58 -8.44
CA ILE A 329 1.98 3.32 -9.04
C ILE A 329 3.07 2.80 -9.99
N ARG A 330 3.55 3.65 -10.90
CA ARG A 330 4.62 3.32 -11.85
C ARG A 330 5.89 2.85 -11.13
N GLN A 331 6.35 3.59 -10.13
CA GLN A 331 7.55 3.24 -9.37
C GLN A 331 7.41 1.89 -8.66
N THR A 332 6.24 1.64 -8.05
CA THR A 332 5.94 0.38 -7.35
C THR A 332 6.01 -0.81 -8.30
N TYR A 333 5.44 -0.71 -9.51
CA TYR A 333 5.52 -1.76 -10.52
C TYR A 333 6.90 -1.91 -11.16
N ALA A 334 7.66 -0.81 -11.31
CA ALA A 334 9.01 -0.85 -11.84
C ALA A 334 9.96 -1.63 -10.90
N ILE A 335 9.84 -1.41 -9.60
CA ILE A 335 10.66 -2.07 -8.57
C ILE A 335 10.10 -3.45 -8.22
N GLY A 336 8.79 -3.66 -8.37
CA GLY A 336 8.08 -4.85 -7.87
C GLY A 336 7.87 -4.86 -6.35
N ARG A 337 8.05 -3.71 -5.68
CA ARG A 337 7.85 -3.55 -4.23
C ARG A 337 7.43 -2.13 -3.88
N GLY A 338 6.47 -2.01 -2.98
CA GLY A 338 5.96 -0.72 -2.51
C GLY A 338 4.67 -0.87 -1.74
N SER A 339 3.89 0.19 -1.67
CA SER A 339 2.52 0.14 -1.17
C SER A 339 1.68 1.20 -1.89
N LEU A 340 0.45 0.87 -2.19
CA LEU A 340 -0.52 1.79 -2.76
C LEU A 340 -1.53 2.18 -1.69
N ARG A 341 -2.00 3.41 -1.74
CA ARG A 341 -3.01 3.89 -0.83
C ARG A 341 -4.39 3.63 -1.40
N VAL A 342 -5.24 2.96 -0.63
CA VAL A 342 -6.60 2.60 -1.05
C VAL A 342 -7.59 3.13 -0.03
N ARG A 343 -8.66 3.73 -0.53
CA ARG A 343 -9.73 4.35 0.23
C ARG A 343 -11.05 3.64 -0.06
N ALA A 344 -11.93 3.56 0.93
CA ALA A 344 -13.30 3.11 0.79
C ALA A 344 -14.08 3.98 -0.21
N CYS A 345 -15.04 3.39 -0.92
CA CYS A 345 -16.04 4.13 -1.66
C CYS A 345 -17.24 4.42 -0.76
N TYR A 346 -17.71 5.65 -0.82
CA TYR A 346 -18.80 6.14 0.01
C TYR A 346 -19.65 7.15 -0.73
N HIS A 347 -20.90 7.31 -0.26
CA HIS A 347 -21.81 8.36 -0.69
C HIS A 347 -22.61 8.92 0.49
N PHE A 348 -23.26 10.07 0.27
CA PHE A 348 -24.14 10.67 1.26
C PHE A 348 -25.60 10.38 0.93
N GLU A 349 -26.35 9.93 1.91
CA GLU A 349 -27.81 9.80 1.82
C GLU A 349 -28.48 10.94 2.58
N GLU A 350 -29.40 11.63 1.90
CA GLU A 350 -30.20 12.71 2.51
C GLU A 350 -31.41 12.11 3.20
N LEU A 351 -31.58 12.45 4.47
CA LEU A 351 -32.70 12.01 5.29
C LEU A 351 -33.75 13.11 5.47
N GLN A 352 -34.89 12.76 6.04
CA GLN A 352 -35.93 13.74 6.34
C GLN A 352 -35.45 14.84 7.29
N ARG A 353 -35.99 16.07 7.15
CA ARG A 353 -35.68 17.26 7.97
C ARG A 353 -34.21 17.77 7.79
N GLY A 354 -33.60 17.53 6.64
CA GLY A 354 -32.22 18.00 6.36
C GLY A 354 -31.15 17.27 7.15
N GLN A 355 -31.43 16.09 7.69
CA GLN A 355 -30.42 15.18 8.22
C GLN A 355 -29.77 14.43 7.07
N TRP A 356 -28.59 13.90 7.30
CA TRP A 356 -27.85 13.11 6.34
C TRP A 356 -27.06 12.01 7.05
N GLN A 357 -26.69 10.99 6.30
CA GLN A 357 -25.81 9.92 6.76
C GLN A 357 -24.76 9.61 5.70
N LEU A 358 -23.62 9.12 6.14
CA LEU A 358 -22.57 8.63 5.26
C LEU A 358 -22.71 7.11 5.13
N VAL A 359 -22.77 6.63 3.90
CA VAL A 359 -22.84 5.20 3.60
C VAL A 359 -21.58 4.78 2.90
N VAL A 360 -20.94 3.74 3.38
CA VAL A 360 -19.77 3.11 2.76
C VAL A 360 -20.21 1.84 2.05
N ASP A 361 -19.95 1.78 0.73
CA ASP A 361 -20.38 0.70 -0.16
C ASP A 361 -19.25 -0.29 -0.48
N GLU A 362 -18.00 0.19 -0.46
CA GLU A 362 -16.82 -0.62 -0.76
C GLU A 362 -15.71 -0.34 0.25
N LEU A 363 -15.02 -1.39 0.65
CA LEU A 363 -13.92 -1.33 1.62
C LEU A 363 -12.57 -1.63 0.94
N PRO A 364 -11.48 -1.04 1.43
CA PRO A 364 -10.13 -1.37 1.00
C PRO A 364 -9.79 -2.85 1.22
N PRO A 365 -8.76 -3.39 0.53
CA PRO A 365 -8.47 -4.83 0.54
C PRO A 365 -8.10 -5.40 1.92
N ALA A 366 -7.56 -4.59 2.83
CA ALA A 366 -7.18 -5.01 4.17
C ALA A 366 -8.25 -4.73 5.25
N ALA A 367 -9.42 -4.20 4.85
CA ALA A 367 -10.50 -3.83 5.77
C ALA A 367 -11.72 -4.75 5.61
N ASN A 368 -12.37 -5.02 6.73
CA ASN A 368 -13.69 -5.62 6.79
C ASN A 368 -14.60 -4.78 7.71
N ALA A 369 -15.89 -5.03 7.68
CA ALA A 369 -16.87 -4.26 8.44
C ALA A 369 -16.61 -4.35 9.95
N GLU A 370 -16.34 -5.54 10.47
CA GLU A 370 -16.08 -5.78 11.88
C GLU A 370 -14.81 -5.02 12.36
N LEU A 371 -13.72 -5.02 11.57
CA LEU A 371 -12.51 -4.28 11.90
C LEU A 371 -12.78 -2.77 12.01
N VAL A 372 -13.53 -2.19 11.07
CA VAL A 372 -13.86 -0.76 11.11
C VAL A 372 -14.71 -0.44 12.35
N LEU A 373 -15.71 -1.26 12.65
CA LEU A 373 -16.55 -1.10 13.84
C LEU A 373 -15.73 -1.22 15.14
N SER A 374 -14.85 -2.22 15.24
CA SER A 374 -13.99 -2.41 16.42
C SER A 374 -13.03 -1.24 16.63
N GLN A 375 -12.47 -0.68 15.53
CA GLN A 375 -11.61 0.51 15.61
C GLN A 375 -12.40 1.74 16.12
N ILE A 376 -13.62 1.93 15.65
CA ILE A 376 -14.49 3.02 16.13
C ILE A 376 -14.83 2.81 17.62
N GLU A 377 -15.16 1.59 18.02
CA GLU A 377 -15.40 1.26 19.43
C GLU A 377 -14.15 1.52 20.30
N GLU A 378 -12.97 1.14 19.81
CA GLU A 378 -11.70 1.36 20.52
C GLU A 378 -11.41 2.86 20.69
N ILE A 379 -11.75 3.70 19.70
CA ILE A 379 -11.61 5.15 19.77
C ILE A 379 -12.68 5.76 20.68
N THR A 380 -13.93 5.36 20.58
CA THR A 380 -15.06 5.93 21.34
C THR A 380 -15.14 5.41 22.75
N ASN A 381 -14.68 4.19 23.01
CA ASN A 381 -14.65 3.54 24.32
C ASN A 381 -13.27 2.92 24.65
N PRO A 382 -12.20 3.73 24.72
CA PRO A 382 -10.84 3.26 24.87
C PRO A 382 -10.64 2.59 26.24
N LYS A 383 -10.04 1.41 26.23
CA LYS A 383 -9.63 0.70 27.44
C LYS A 383 -8.30 1.22 27.95
N PRO A 384 -8.09 1.39 29.28
CA PRO A 384 -6.78 1.74 29.83
C PRO A 384 -5.74 0.65 29.46
N LYS A 385 -4.52 1.08 29.11
CA LYS A 385 -3.41 0.13 28.85
C LYS A 385 -3.13 -0.69 30.11
N ALA A 386 -2.70 -1.94 29.95
CA ALA A 386 -2.36 -2.85 31.05
C ALA A 386 -1.45 -2.15 32.08
N GLY A 387 -1.85 -2.18 33.36
CA GLY A 387 -1.15 -1.51 34.46
C GLY A 387 -1.46 -0.03 34.68
N LYS A 388 -2.31 0.62 33.85
CA LYS A 388 -2.76 2.00 34.07
C LYS A 388 -4.24 2.03 34.46
N LYS A 389 -4.59 2.89 35.41
CA LYS A 389 -5.98 3.08 35.86
C LYS A 389 -6.79 4.08 34.99
N THR A 390 -6.09 4.87 34.19
CA THR A 390 -6.68 5.92 33.36
C THR A 390 -6.22 5.80 31.92
N ILE A 391 -7.06 6.24 30.97
CA ILE A 391 -6.72 6.38 29.55
C ILE A 391 -5.65 7.45 29.34
N SER A 392 -4.84 7.36 28.30
CA SER A 392 -3.86 8.39 27.95
C SER A 392 -4.54 9.68 27.49
N ALA A 393 -3.86 10.83 27.60
CA ALA A 393 -4.36 12.11 27.11
C ALA A 393 -4.65 12.06 25.61
N GLU A 394 -3.82 11.33 24.84
CA GLU A 394 -4.00 11.11 23.40
C GLU A 394 -5.30 10.34 23.11
N GLN A 395 -5.54 9.23 23.82
CA GLN A 395 -6.80 8.49 23.71
C GLN A 395 -8.02 9.32 24.12
N ALA A 396 -7.88 10.16 25.15
CA ALA A 396 -8.96 11.04 25.58
C ALA A 396 -9.28 12.12 24.50
N ASN A 397 -8.25 12.68 23.87
CA ASN A 397 -8.40 13.65 22.79
C ASN A 397 -9.02 13.02 21.54
N SER A 398 -8.56 11.83 21.10
CA SER A 398 -9.13 11.11 19.97
C SER A 398 -10.59 10.77 20.21
N LYS A 399 -10.93 10.29 21.43
CA LYS A 399 -12.30 10.05 21.86
C LYS A 399 -13.16 11.31 21.76
N ALA A 400 -12.69 12.42 22.33
CA ALA A 400 -13.43 13.69 22.31
C ALA A 400 -13.65 14.19 20.88
N ALA A 401 -12.63 14.10 20.02
CA ALA A 401 -12.71 14.47 18.61
C ALA A 401 -13.75 13.63 17.85
N MET A 402 -13.69 12.30 17.97
CA MET A 402 -14.63 11.41 17.30
C MET A 402 -16.07 11.65 17.78
N LEU A 403 -16.32 11.69 19.08
CA LEU A 403 -17.63 11.95 19.67
C LEU A 403 -18.17 13.36 19.45
N SER A 404 -17.35 14.29 18.96
CA SER A 404 -17.83 15.62 18.56
C SER A 404 -18.56 15.60 17.22
N VAL A 405 -18.26 14.63 16.34
CA VAL A 405 -18.78 14.56 14.98
C VAL A 405 -19.67 13.33 14.72
N LEU A 406 -19.36 12.19 15.35
CA LEU A 406 -20.05 10.90 15.15
C LEU A 406 -21.06 10.68 16.29
N ASP A 407 -22.30 10.32 15.93
CA ASP A 407 -23.36 9.89 16.86
C ASP A 407 -23.42 8.37 16.96
N GLY A 408 -23.49 7.70 15.81
CA GLY A 408 -23.59 6.25 15.75
C GLY A 408 -23.05 5.64 14.47
N VAL A 409 -22.84 4.34 14.52
CA VAL A 409 -22.47 3.53 13.36
C VAL A 409 -23.34 2.27 13.33
N ARG A 410 -23.80 1.89 12.13
CA ARG A 410 -24.59 0.68 11.92
C ARG A 410 -23.95 -0.18 10.83
N ASN A 411 -23.96 -1.48 11.04
CA ASN A 411 -23.66 -2.47 10.01
C ASN A 411 -24.99 -2.95 9.41
N GLU A 412 -25.21 -2.63 8.16
CA GLU A 412 -26.39 -3.00 7.37
C GLU A 412 -26.01 -3.95 6.22
N CYS A 413 -24.86 -4.66 6.37
CA CYS A 413 -24.43 -5.66 5.40
C CYS A 413 -25.40 -6.85 5.41
N ASP A 414 -25.81 -7.30 4.24
CA ASP A 414 -26.65 -8.48 4.06
C ASP A 414 -26.19 -9.33 2.84
N LYS A 415 -26.97 -10.33 2.45
CA LYS A 415 -26.67 -11.21 1.31
C LYS A 415 -26.69 -10.49 -0.03
N ASP A 416 -27.53 -9.48 -0.18
CA ASP A 416 -27.72 -8.72 -1.40
C ASP A 416 -26.76 -7.53 -1.44
N THR A 417 -26.57 -6.87 -0.30
CA THR A 417 -25.68 -5.72 -0.12
C THR A 417 -24.48 -6.13 0.75
N LYS A 418 -23.43 -6.60 0.09
CA LYS A 418 -22.25 -7.19 0.77
C LYS A 418 -21.49 -6.23 1.68
N VAL A 419 -21.55 -4.93 1.40
CA VAL A 419 -20.96 -3.87 2.22
C VAL A 419 -21.94 -2.71 2.29
N ARG A 420 -22.44 -2.41 3.49
CA ARG A 420 -23.20 -1.21 3.80
C ARG A 420 -22.97 -0.81 5.24
N LEU A 421 -21.97 0.07 5.43
CA LEU A 421 -21.71 0.66 6.74
C LEU A 421 -22.28 2.08 6.77
N VAL A 422 -23.14 2.34 7.71
CA VAL A 422 -23.86 3.62 7.86
C VAL A 422 -23.29 4.38 9.06
N PHE A 423 -22.83 5.61 8.83
CA PHE A 423 -22.28 6.50 9.84
C PHE A 423 -23.20 7.71 10.00
N GLU A 424 -23.69 7.90 11.21
CA GLU A 424 -24.59 9.00 11.57
C GLU A 424 -23.82 10.14 12.19
N PRO A 425 -23.89 11.37 11.60
CA PRO A 425 -23.27 12.53 12.21
C PRO A 425 -24.08 13.00 13.42
N LYS A 426 -23.39 13.54 14.41
CA LYS A 426 -24.01 14.07 15.64
C LYS A 426 -25.00 15.20 15.40
N SER A 427 -24.89 15.89 14.30
CA SER A 427 -25.76 16.98 13.87
C SER A 427 -25.68 17.18 12.37
N SER A 428 -26.79 17.57 11.75
CA SER A 428 -26.84 17.97 10.34
C SER A 428 -25.91 19.13 9.96
N LYS A 429 -25.41 19.89 10.97
CA LYS A 429 -24.50 21.02 10.80
C LYS A 429 -23.03 20.60 10.76
N VAL A 430 -22.71 19.33 11.01
CA VAL A 430 -21.34 18.83 10.91
C VAL A 430 -20.89 18.96 9.46
N ASP A 431 -19.70 19.52 9.25
CA ASP A 431 -19.10 19.61 7.94
C ASP A 431 -18.82 18.21 7.38
N ARG A 432 -19.30 17.95 6.16
CA ARG A 432 -19.25 16.61 5.53
C ARG A 432 -17.84 16.17 5.22
N ASP A 433 -17.02 17.10 4.72
CA ASP A 433 -15.64 16.78 4.34
C ASP A 433 -14.81 16.51 5.59
N PHE A 434 -14.97 17.30 6.62
CA PHE A 434 -14.33 17.07 7.92
C PHE A 434 -14.75 15.72 8.54
N PHE A 435 -16.05 15.40 8.49
CA PHE A 435 -16.57 14.12 8.98
C PHE A 435 -15.89 12.93 8.27
N VAL A 436 -15.85 12.98 6.95
CA VAL A 436 -15.21 11.94 6.14
C VAL A 436 -13.70 11.85 6.42
N GLN A 437 -13.00 12.98 6.45
CA GLN A 437 -11.56 13.02 6.74
C GLN A 437 -11.24 12.43 8.11
N MET A 438 -12.06 12.70 9.12
CA MET A 438 -11.92 12.15 10.47
C MET A 438 -12.04 10.61 10.43
N LEU A 439 -13.09 10.06 9.80
CA LEU A 439 -13.28 8.63 9.69
C LEU A 439 -12.17 7.94 8.91
N LEU A 440 -11.80 8.46 7.74
CA LEU A 440 -10.74 7.92 6.90
C LEU A 440 -9.36 7.93 7.59
N SER A 441 -9.07 8.95 8.37
CA SER A 441 -7.77 9.09 9.05
C SER A 441 -7.63 8.23 10.30
N GLN A 442 -8.74 7.87 10.95
CA GLN A 442 -8.76 7.17 12.24
C GLN A 442 -9.12 5.69 12.12
N THR A 443 -9.58 5.24 10.94
CA THR A 443 -10.03 3.87 10.71
C THR A 443 -9.38 3.26 9.47
N SER A 444 -9.59 1.97 9.27
CA SER A 444 -9.14 1.24 8.06
C SER A 444 -9.94 1.56 6.80
N LEU A 445 -10.83 2.56 6.81
CA LEU A 445 -11.51 3.07 5.61
C LEU A 445 -10.53 3.71 4.61
N GLU A 446 -9.35 4.13 5.05
CA GLU A 446 -8.19 4.43 4.20
C GLU A 446 -6.99 3.66 4.73
N CYS A 447 -6.38 2.82 3.91
CA CYS A 447 -5.24 2.00 4.31
C CYS A 447 -4.16 1.93 3.22
N ASN A 448 -2.99 1.47 3.64
CA ASN A 448 -1.93 1.12 2.71
C ASN A 448 -2.07 -0.35 2.32
N ALA A 449 -2.21 -0.63 1.02
CA ALA A 449 -2.16 -1.97 0.44
C ALA A 449 -0.70 -2.26 0.04
N PRO A 450 0.00 -3.14 0.75
CA PRO A 450 1.39 -3.48 0.42
C PRO A 450 1.45 -4.24 -0.90
N MET A 451 2.55 -4.07 -1.62
CA MET A 451 2.85 -4.80 -2.84
C MET A 451 4.27 -5.34 -2.77
N ASN A 452 4.43 -6.63 -3.03
CA ASN A 452 5.73 -7.29 -3.09
C ASN A 452 5.65 -8.46 -4.09
N LEU A 453 6.09 -8.23 -5.32
CA LEU A 453 5.93 -9.12 -6.45
C LEU A 453 7.03 -10.21 -6.45
N VAL A 454 7.03 -11.04 -5.40
CA VAL A 454 7.96 -12.16 -5.25
C VAL A 454 7.24 -13.45 -5.66
N MET A 455 7.83 -14.19 -6.59
CA MET A 455 7.27 -15.44 -7.12
C MET A 455 8.37 -16.37 -7.61
N ILE A 456 8.02 -17.60 -7.91
CA ILE A 456 8.93 -18.57 -8.54
C ILE A 456 8.88 -18.30 -10.06
N GLY A 457 10.03 -17.96 -10.64
CA GLY A 457 10.18 -17.73 -12.08
C GLY A 457 10.25 -19.01 -12.89
N ASN A 458 10.28 -18.89 -14.23
CA ASN A 458 10.44 -20.02 -15.16
C ASN A 458 11.76 -20.81 -14.96
N ASP A 459 12.75 -20.16 -14.30
CA ASP A 459 14.01 -20.81 -13.91
C ASP A 459 13.92 -21.63 -12.60
N GLY A 460 12.73 -21.72 -12.00
CA GLY A 460 12.48 -22.40 -10.73
C GLY A 460 13.07 -21.69 -9.52
N ARG A 461 13.44 -20.40 -9.64
CA ARG A 461 14.04 -19.60 -8.56
C ARG A 461 13.07 -18.53 -8.07
N PRO A 462 13.03 -18.28 -6.75
CA PRO A 462 12.28 -17.18 -6.20
C PRO A 462 12.97 -15.85 -6.51
N ALA A 463 12.23 -14.90 -7.05
CA ALA A 463 12.74 -13.57 -7.34
C ALA A 463 11.65 -12.50 -7.19
N GLN A 464 12.07 -11.29 -6.79
CA GLN A 464 11.25 -10.09 -6.91
C GLN A 464 11.34 -9.60 -8.35
N LYS A 465 10.20 -9.40 -9.00
CA LYS A 465 10.11 -9.05 -10.42
C LYS A 465 9.30 -7.78 -10.63
N SER A 466 9.66 -7.00 -11.66
CA SER A 466 8.81 -5.93 -12.15
C SER A 466 7.59 -6.47 -12.90
N LEU A 467 6.55 -5.64 -13.06
CA LEU A 467 5.35 -6.04 -13.82
C LEU A 467 5.69 -6.45 -15.27
N GLN A 468 6.58 -5.70 -15.92
CA GLN A 468 7.04 -5.99 -17.26
C GLN A 468 7.73 -7.37 -17.34
N GLN A 469 8.60 -7.68 -16.36
CA GLN A 469 9.28 -8.98 -16.30
C GLN A 469 8.28 -10.13 -16.11
N ILE A 470 7.29 -9.97 -15.23
CA ILE A 470 6.26 -11.00 -14.99
C ILE A 470 5.50 -11.30 -16.28
N LEU A 471 5.02 -10.28 -16.98
CA LEU A 471 4.25 -10.45 -18.20
C LEU A 471 5.11 -11.02 -19.35
N SER A 472 6.36 -10.55 -19.49
CA SER A 472 7.27 -11.04 -20.53
C SER A 472 7.64 -12.51 -20.32
N GLU A 473 8.00 -12.90 -19.08
CA GLU A 473 8.30 -14.30 -18.75
C GLU A 473 7.07 -15.21 -18.94
N TRP A 474 5.89 -14.73 -18.56
CA TRP A 474 4.66 -15.47 -18.74
C TRP A 474 4.34 -15.67 -20.23
N VAL A 475 4.45 -14.62 -21.05
CA VAL A 475 4.22 -14.71 -22.51
C VAL A 475 5.19 -15.72 -23.14
N GLN A 476 6.46 -15.68 -22.74
CA GLN A 476 7.46 -16.62 -23.24
C GLN A 476 7.11 -18.07 -22.86
N ALA A 477 6.74 -18.32 -21.61
CA ALA A 477 6.33 -19.64 -21.14
C ALA A 477 5.05 -20.11 -21.85
N ARG A 478 4.07 -19.23 -22.08
CA ARG A 478 2.85 -19.58 -22.80
C ARG A 478 3.11 -19.95 -24.26
N LEU A 479 3.98 -19.21 -24.94
CA LEU A 479 4.39 -19.55 -26.31
C LEU A 479 5.03 -20.93 -26.38
N GLU A 480 5.87 -21.25 -25.41
CA GLU A 480 6.51 -22.57 -25.35
C GLU A 480 5.49 -23.69 -25.04
N THR A 481 4.55 -23.46 -24.13
CA THR A 481 3.46 -24.41 -23.84
C THR A 481 2.62 -24.68 -25.10
N VAL A 482 2.24 -23.64 -25.85
CA VAL A 482 1.46 -23.80 -27.08
C VAL A 482 2.29 -24.49 -28.16
N ARG A 483 3.60 -24.24 -28.26
CA ARG A 483 4.52 -24.97 -29.17
C ARG A 483 4.57 -26.46 -28.82
N ARG A 484 4.81 -26.83 -27.55
CA ARG A 484 4.85 -28.19 -27.07
C ARG A 484 3.51 -28.91 -27.32
N ARG A 485 2.38 -28.27 -26.96
CA ARG A 485 1.04 -28.80 -27.22
C ARG A 485 0.80 -29.06 -28.70
N THR A 486 1.18 -28.14 -29.57
CA THR A 486 1.02 -28.26 -31.02
C THR A 486 1.89 -29.40 -31.57
N GLN A 487 3.13 -29.54 -31.10
CA GLN A 487 4.02 -30.62 -31.47
C GLN A 487 3.49 -31.99 -31.00
N ALA A 488 3.01 -32.09 -29.77
CA ALA A 488 2.40 -33.33 -29.25
C ALA A 488 1.17 -33.70 -30.07
N ARG A 489 0.33 -32.74 -30.45
CA ARG A 489 -0.83 -32.99 -31.32
C ARG A 489 -0.41 -33.43 -32.73
N LEU A 490 0.61 -32.77 -33.30
CA LEU A 490 1.17 -33.19 -34.60
C LEU A 490 1.70 -34.62 -34.59
N ASN A 491 2.40 -34.99 -33.51
CA ASN A 491 2.90 -36.38 -33.35
C ASN A 491 1.74 -37.38 -33.32
N LYS A 492 0.65 -37.12 -32.60
CA LYS A 492 -0.56 -37.94 -32.58
C LYS A 492 -1.24 -38.02 -33.93
N VAL A 493 -1.36 -36.91 -34.66
CA VAL A 493 -1.92 -36.84 -35.99
C VAL A 493 -1.08 -37.68 -36.96
N ASN A 494 0.24 -37.54 -36.92
CA ASN A 494 1.15 -38.30 -37.76
C ASN A 494 1.10 -39.82 -37.44
N ALA A 495 1.09 -40.20 -36.16
CA ALA A 495 0.94 -41.60 -35.76
C ALA A 495 -0.39 -42.20 -36.26
N ARG A 496 -1.50 -41.44 -36.17
CA ARG A 496 -2.80 -41.91 -36.67
C ARG A 496 -2.83 -41.98 -38.19
N LEU A 497 -2.28 -40.99 -38.90
CA LEU A 497 -2.14 -41.00 -40.36
C LEU A 497 -1.34 -42.24 -40.83
N HIS A 498 -0.22 -42.52 -40.14
CA HIS A 498 0.61 -43.67 -40.40
C HIS A 498 -0.18 -44.99 -40.35
N ILE A 499 -1.03 -45.18 -39.34
CA ILE A 499 -1.91 -46.33 -39.22
C ILE A 499 -2.93 -46.39 -40.36
N LEU A 500 -3.58 -45.25 -40.66
CA LEU A 500 -4.60 -45.17 -41.71
C LEU A 500 -4.03 -45.43 -43.11
N GLU A 501 -2.80 -44.94 -43.39
CA GLU A 501 -2.09 -45.28 -44.66
C GLU A 501 -1.88 -46.76 -44.82
N GLY A 502 -1.53 -47.47 -43.75
CA GLY A 502 -1.45 -48.94 -43.75
C GLY A 502 -2.78 -49.59 -44.04
N ARG A 503 -3.86 -49.12 -43.40
CA ARG A 503 -5.23 -49.63 -43.64
C ARG A 503 -5.69 -49.42 -45.08
N THR A 504 -5.42 -48.24 -45.66
CA THR A 504 -5.76 -47.96 -47.06
C THR A 504 -5.08 -48.97 -48.01
N LYS A 505 -3.75 -49.19 -47.83
CA LYS A 505 -3.03 -50.18 -48.64
C LYS A 505 -3.61 -51.61 -48.52
N ALA A 506 -4.02 -51.96 -47.28
CA ALA A 506 -4.63 -53.29 -47.04
C ALA A 506 -6.03 -53.42 -47.64
N ILE A 507 -6.86 -52.34 -47.57
CA ILE A 507 -8.22 -52.40 -48.18
C ILE A 507 -8.15 -52.42 -49.70
N ASP A 508 -7.23 -51.61 -50.28
CA ASP A 508 -7.03 -51.61 -51.76
C ASP A 508 -6.58 -53.01 -52.32
N ASN A 509 -5.95 -53.85 -51.47
CA ASN A 509 -5.45 -55.15 -51.83
C ASN A 509 -6.04 -56.27 -50.99
N ILE A 510 -7.31 -56.17 -50.61
CA ILE A 510 -7.94 -56.95 -49.57
C ILE A 510 -7.88 -58.49 -49.86
N ASP A 511 -8.06 -58.87 -51.10
CA ASP A 511 -8.02 -60.31 -51.47
C ASP A 511 -6.63 -60.93 -51.19
N ARG A 512 -5.59 -60.14 -51.46
CA ARG A 512 -4.20 -60.61 -51.24
C ARG A 512 -3.87 -60.57 -49.74
N VAL A 513 -4.37 -59.65 -48.99
CA VAL A 513 -4.24 -59.63 -47.54
C VAL A 513 -4.90 -60.86 -46.90
N ILE A 514 -6.12 -61.17 -47.33
CA ILE A 514 -6.83 -62.39 -46.83
C ILE A 514 -6.08 -63.67 -47.17
N GLU A 515 -5.51 -63.77 -48.36
CA GLU A 515 -4.70 -64.83 -48.75
C GLU A 515 -3.46 -65.08 -47.89
N ILE A 516 -2.70 -63.94 -47.61
CA ILE A 516 -1.52 -64.02 -46.76
C ILE A 516 -1.92 -64.41 -45.33
N VAL A 517 -2.93 -63.75 -44.73
CA VAL A 517 -3.39 -64.02 -43.34
C VAL A 517 -3.85 -65.48 -43.18
N ARG A 518 -4.38 -66.08 -44.26
CA ARG A 518 -4.94 -67.46 -44.23
C ARG A 518 -3.91 -68.56 -44.47
N PHE A 519 -2.89 -68.28 -45.29
CA PHE A 519 -2.01 -69.37 -45.80
C PHE A 519 -0.54 -69.22 -45.41
N GLU A 520 -0.09 -68.05 -44.95
CA GLU A 520 1.29 -67.84 -44.52
C GLU A 520 1.47 -68.26 -43.05
N ASP A 521 2.57 -68.98 -42.75
CA ASP A 521 2.94 -69.26 -41.34
C ASP A 521 3.27 -68.04 -40.48
N LYS A 522 3.73 -67.00 -41.12
CA LYS A 522 4.10 -65.74 -40.49
C LYS A 522 3.45 -64.55 -41.21
N PRO A 523 2.16 -64.36 -41.03
CA PRO A 523 1.42 -63.28 -41.77
C PRO A 523 1.91 -61.92 -41.57
N LYS A 524 2.39 -61.52 -40.34
CA LYS A 524 2.92 -60.21 -40.04
C LYS A 524 4.15 -59.95 -40.93
N GLU A 525 5.14 -60.78 -40.94
CA GLU A 525 6.36 -60.62 -41.73
C GLU A 525 6.05 -60.59 -43.25
N ALA A 526 5.13 -61.40 -43.71
CA ALA A 526 4.72 -61.47 -45.12
C ALA A 526 4.00 -60.13 -45.53
N LEU A 527 3.10 -59.59 -44.71
CA LEU A 527 2.44 -58.32 -44.98
C LEU A 527 3.43 -57.15 -45.03
N MET A 528 4.40 -57.15 -44.12
CA MET A 528 5.46 -56.16 -44.11
C MET A 528 6.31 -56.20 -45.37
N ALA A 529 6.70 -57.38 -45.82
CA ALA A 529 7.55 -57.54 -46.98
C ALA A 529 6.83 -57.18 -48.29
N GLU A 530 5.55 -57.54 -48.43
CA GLU A 530 4.80 -57.41 -49.69
C GLU A 530 4.28 -56.04 -49.92
N PHE A 531 3.76 -55.40 -48.87
CA PHE A 531 3.18 -54.02 -48.95
C PHE A 531 4.07 -52.93 -48.44
N GLY A 532 5.28 -53.19 -47.98
CA GLY A 532 6.19 -52.21 -47.40
C GLY A 532 5.60 -51.56 -46.17
N LEU A 533 4.94 -52.34 -45.30
CA LEU A 533 4.30 -51.89 -44.09
C LEU A 533 5.28 -51.90 -42.93
N THR A 534 5.06 -50.98 -41.99
CA THR A 534 5.76 -51.08 -40.73
C THR A 534 5.13 -52.11 -39.82
N GLU A 535 5.85 -52.49 -38.76
CA GLU A 535 5.39 -53.45 -37.79
C GLU A 535 4.05 -53.06 -37.17
N LEU A 536 3.89 -51.79 -36.79
CA LEU A 536 2.67 -51.21 -36.24
C LEU A 536 1.50 -51.24 -37.23
N GLN A 537 1.76 -50.98 -38.51
CA GLN A 537 0.73 -51.07 -39.56
C GLN A 537 0.29 -52.51 -39.81
N ALA A 538 1.24 -53.45 -39.84
CA ALA A 538 0.93 -54.90 -40.06
C ALA A 538 0.15 -55.46 -38.87
N GLU A 539 0.46 -55.03 -37.62
CA GLU A 539 -0.25 -55.46 -36.42
C GLU A 539 -1.67 -54.89 -36.38
N ASP A 540 -1.86 -53.61 -36.69
CA ASP A 540 -3.18 -53.00 -36.81
C ASP A 540 -4.06 -53.69 -37.90
N ILE A 541 -3.47 -54.10 -39.04
CA ILE A 541 -4.18 -54.77 -40.08
C ILE A 541 -4.64 -56.16 -39.60
N LEU A 542 -3.81 -56.90 -38.87
CA LEU A 542 -4.15 -58.21 -38.31
C LEU A 542 -5.24 -58.17 -37.25
N GLU A 543 -5.37 -57.00 -36.54
CA GLU A 543 -6.40 -56.73 -35.54
C GLU A 543 -7.73 -56.24 -36.17
N LEU A 544 -7.78 -55.99 -37.49
CA LEU A 544 -8.98 -55.50 -38.16
C LEU A 544 -10.13 -56.47 -38.05
N ARG A 545 -11.28 -55.99 -37.64
CA ARG A 545 -12.52 -56.77 -37.63
C ARG A 545 -13.09 -56.80 -39.02
N LEU A 546 -13.61 -57.98 -39.46
CA LEU A 546 -14.20 -58.18 -40.80
C LEU A 546 -15.22 -57.13 -41.22
N ARG A 547 -16.00 -56.60 -40.28
CA ARG A 547 -16.93 -55.49 -40.56
C ARG A 547 -16.27 -54.17 -40.98
N GLN A 548 -15.00 -53.97 -40.63
CA GLN A 548 -14.23 -52.77 -40.97
C GLN A 548 -13.67 -52.78 -42.38
N LEU A 549 -13.84 -53.88 -43.08
CA LEU A 549 -13.48 -54.07 -44.50
C LEU A 549 -14.63 -53.72 -45.45
N ALA A 550 -15.79 -53.29 -44.93
CA ALA A 550 -16.91 -52.82 -45.72
C ALA A 550 -16.64 -51.50 -46.44
N LYS A 551 -17.22 -51.29 -47.63
CA LYS A 551 -17.04 -50.11 -48.46
C LYS A 551 -17.34 -48.81 -47.72
N LEU A 552 -18.33 -48.78 -46.82
CA LEU A 552 -18.66 -47.64 -46.00
C LEU A 552 -17.55 -47.26 -44.99
N GLU A 553 -16.76 -48.19 -44.52
CA GLU A 553 -15.62 -47.94 -43.64
C GLU A 553 -14.42 -47.39 -44.44
N TYR A 554 -14.22 -47.79 -45.68
CA TYR A 554 -13.23 -47.20 -46.58
C TYR A 554 -13.46 -45.72 -46.79
N GLU A 555 -14.70 -45.31 -47.11
CA GLU A 555 -15.07 -43.90 -47.26
C GLU A 555 -14.82 -43.11 -45.95
N ARG A 556 -15.07 -43.71 -44.78
CA ARG A 556 -14.77 -43.06 -43.47
C ARG A 556 -13.26 -42.89 -43.22
N VAL A 557 -12.46 -43.90 -43.57
CA VAL A 557 -11.01 -43.83 -43.48
C VAL A 557 -10.47 -42.72 -44.38
N GLU A 558 -10.97 -42.62 -45.64
CA GLU A 558 -10.57 -41.54 -46.54
C GLU A 558 -10.96 -40.12 -46.03
N GLU A 559 -12.17 -39.97 -45.48
CA GLU A 559 -12.60 -38.72 -44.86
C GLU A 559 -11.75 -38.34 -43.62
N GLU A 560 -11.43 -39.36 -42.77
CA GLU A 560 -10.58 -39.17 -41.59
C GLU A 560 -9.18 -38.72 -42.03
N MET A 561 -8.59 -39.38 -43.04
CA MET A 561 -7.29 -39.02 -43.62
C MET A 561 -7.28 -37.56 -44.17
N LYS A 562 -8.31 -37.17 -44.91
CA LYS A 562 -8.43 -35.78 -45.40
C LYS A 562 -8.47 -34.77 -44.27
N LYS A 563 -9.24 -35.03 -43.24
CA LYS A 563 -9.33 -34.14 -42.04
C LYS A 563 -8.00 -34.06 -41.31
N LEU A 564 -7.35 -35.20 -41.08
CA LEU A 564 -6.06 -35.24 -40.38
C LEU A 564 -4.92 -34.61 -41.19
N ASN A 565 -4.92 -34.77 -42.53
CA ASN A 565 -3.93 -34.09 -43.38
C ASN A 565 -4.10 -32.58 -43.37
N ALA A 566 -5.33 -32.05 -43.42
CA ALA A 566 -5.60 -30.60 -43.28
C ALA A 566 -5.20 -30.09 -41.89
N GLU A 567 -5.44 -30.90 -40.84
CA GLU A 567 -5.01 -30.59 -39.47
C GLU A 567 -3.47 -30.59 -39.40
N ARG A 568 -2.79 -31.56 -39.94
CA ARG A 568 -1.32 -31.63 -40.00
C ARG A 568 -0.71 -30.40 -40.63
N GLU A 569 -1.19 -30.02 -41.83
CA GLU A 569 -0.71 -28.80 -42.50
C GLU A 569 -0.89 -27.53 -41.64
N THR A 570 -2.01 -27.44 -40.90
CA THR A 570 -2.29 -26.35 -40.00
C THR A 570 -1.30 -26.31 -38.83
N LEU A 571 -1.05 -27.47 -38.19
CA LEU A 571 -0.11 -27.63 -37.08
C LEU A 571 1.34 -27.35 -37.51
N GLU A 572 1.74 -27.86 -38.69
CA GLU A 572 3.06 -27.60 -39.27
C GLU A 572 3.29 -26.10 -39.53
N LYS A 573 2.28 -25.38 -40.08
CA LYS A 573 2.34 -23.92 -40.26
C LYS A 573 2.49 -23.16 -38.94
N ILE A 574 1.79 -23.59 -37.87
CA ILE A 574 1.92 -23.00 -36.55
C ILE A 574 3.33 -23.16 -35.98
N LEU A 575 3.95 -24.35 -36.19
CA LEU A 575 5.28 -24.65 -35.70
C LEU A 575 6.39 -23.97 -36.50
N ALA A 576 6.19 -23.80 -37.81
CA ALA A 576 7.18 -23.21 -38.72
C ALA A 576 7.29 -21.68 -38.61
N ASP A 577 6.21 -20.98 -38.25
CA ASP A 577 6.15 -19.52 -38.22
C ASP A 577 5.78 -19.00 -36.83
N GLU A 578 6.74 -18.31 -36.20
CA GLU A 578 6.57 -17.71 -34.86
C GLU A 578 5.41 -16.70 -34.82
N LYS A 579 5.17 -15.98 -35.94
CA LYS A 579 4.04 -15.05 -36.03
C LYS A 579 2.70 -15.78 -35.98
N THR A 580 2.62 -16.92 -36.63
CA THR A 580 1.42 -17.77 -36.59
C THR A 580 1.19 -18.33 -35.20
N LEU A 581 2.25 -18.76 -34.50
CA LEU A 581 2.19 -19.21 -33.11
C LEU A 581 1.70 -18.09 -32.18
N LYS A 582 2.25 -16.88 -32.30
CA LYS A 582 1.78 -15.69 -31.56
C LYS A 582 0.32 -15.36 -31.84
N ASN A 583 -0.13 -15.53 -33.08
CA ASN A 583 -1.54 -15.30 -33.45
C ASN A 583 -2.47 -16.34 -32.78
N VAL A 584 -2.05 -17.58 -32.60
CA VAL A 584 -2.82 -18.61 -31.86
C VAL A 584 -2.99 -18.16 -30.41
N VAL A 585 -1.90 -17.81 -29.72
CA VAL A 585 -1.96 -17.33 -28.32
C VAL A 585 -2.82 -16.07 -28.22
N ALA A 586 -2.67 -15.12 -29.16
CA ALA A 586 -3.47 -13.91 -29.18
C ALA A 586 -4.99 -14.17 -29.38
N LYS A 587 -5.33 -15.18 -30.19
CA LYS A 587 -6.72 -15.59 -30.38
C LYS A 587 -7.29 -16.20 -29.09
N GLU A 588 -6.57 -17.13 -28.48
CA GLU A 588 -6.96 -17.76 -27.21
C GLU A 588 -7.14 -16.74 -26.08
N THR A 589 -6.22 -15.78 -25.96
CA THR A 589 -6.30 -14.68 -25.00
C THR A 589 -7.55 -13.80 -25.22
N LYS A 590 -7.87 -13.47 -26.48
CA LYS A 590 -9.07 -12.69 -26.82
C LYS A 590 -10.36 -13.47 -26.53
N GLU A 591 -10.39 -14.78 -26.82
CA GLU A 591 -11.52 -15.64 -26.51
C GLU A 591 -11.73 -15.73 -24.98
N ALA A 592 -10.67 -15.91 -24.22
CA ALA A 592 -10.73 -15.91 -22.76
C ALA A 592 -11.25 -14.57 -22.20
N ALA A 593 -10.74 -13.44 -22.72
CA ALA A 593 -11.21 -12.12 -22.33
C ALA A 593 -12.69 -11.89 -22.68
N LYS A 594 -13.15 -12.37 -23.83
CA LYS A 594 -14.57 -12.27 -24.24
C LYS A 594 -15.50 -13.13 -23.36
N LEU A 595 -15.06 -14.30 -22.91
CA LEU A 595 -15.88 -15.22 -22.14
C LEU A 595 -15.94 -14.89 -20.65
N TYR A 596 -14.85 -14.40 -20.08
CA TYR A 596 -14.68 -14.25 -18.63
C TYR A 596 -14.36 -12.82 -18.19
N GLY A 597 -14.13 -11.90 -19.13
CA GLY A 597 -13.83 -10.51 -18.83
C GLY A 597 -15.01 -9.76 -18.24
N ASP A 598 -14.75 -8.96 -17.23
CA ASP A 598 -15.73 -8.09 -16.56
C ASP A 598 -15.19 -6.66 -16.44
N ALA A 599 -16.01 -5.75 -15.90
CA ALA A 599 -15.61 -4.38 -15.64
C ALA A 599 -14.66 -4.30 -14.43
N ARG A 600 -13.79 -3.29 -14.45
CA ARG A 600 -12.96 -2.93 -13.30
C ARG A 600 -13.84 -2.57 -12.12
N ARG A 601 -13.49 -3.03 -10.92
CA ARG A 601 -14.16 -2.72 -9.66
C ARG A 601 -13.47 -1.57 -8.93
N THR A 602 -12.15 -1.55 -8.90
CA THR A 602 -11.35 -0.53 -8.18
C THR A 602 -11.12 0.70 -9.04
N THR A 603 -11.51 1.88 -8.59
CA THR A 603 -11.22 3.15 -9.28
C THR A 603 -9.83 3.67 -8.92
N ILE A 604 -9.24 4.46 -9.82
CA ILE A 604 -7.93 5.09 -9.61
C ILE A 604 -8.11 6.59 -9.76
N GLU A 605 -7.96 7.33 -8.66
CA GLU A 605 -8.13 8.78 -8.60
C GLU A 605 -7.12 9.36 -7.62
N GLU A 606 -6.22 10.20 -8.11
CA GLU A 606 -5.23 10.84 -7.23
C GLU A 606 -5.89 11.73 -6.18
N ALA A 607 -5.62 11.49 -4.91
CA ALA A 607 -6.12 12.31 -3.82
C ALA A 607 -5.10 12.41 -2.67
N LYS A 608 -5.20 13.49 -1.90
CA LYS A 608 -4.37 13.65 -0.71
C LYS A 608 -4.79 12.65 0.38
N LYS A 609 -3.80 12.21 1.16
CA LYS A 609 -4.02 11.38 2.36
C LYS A 609 -5.00 12.08 3.31
N ALA A 610 -5.92 11.32 3.90
CA ALA A 610 -6.81 11.83 4.92
C ALA A 610 -6.03 12.31 6.17
N SER A 611 -6.47 13.44 6.74
CA SER A 611 -5.90 14.02 7.96
C SER A 611 -7.02 14.25 8.97
N SER A 612 -6.76 13.93 10.23
CA SER A 612 -7.68 14.22 11.34
C SER A 612 -7.59 15.67 11.83
N GLU A 613 -6.66 16.45 11.30
CA GLU A 613 -6.61 17.86 11.61
C GLU A 613 -7.79 18.55 10.93
N PRO A 614 -8.66 19.27 11.68
CA PRO A 614 -9.72 20.03 11.06
C PRO A 614 -9.07 21.01 10.08
N VAL A 615 -9.61 21.08 8.87
CA VAL A 615 -9.29 22.16 7.94
C VAL A 615 -9.72 23.44 8.62
N GLN A 616 -8.79 24.09 9.32
CA GLN A 616 -9.06 25.38 9.95
C GLN A 616 -9.32 26.35 8.80
N VAL A 617 -10.54 26.87 8.76
CA VAL A 617 -10.85 27.99 7.88
C VAL A 617 -9.90 29.12 8.29
N SER A 618 -9.03 29.53 7.36
CA SER A 618 -8.12 30.63 7.60
C SER A 618 -8.94 31.91 7.71
N GLU A 619 -8.92 32.52 8.88
CA GLU A 619 -9.57 33.81 9.13
C GLU A 619 -8.50 34.86 9.43
N PRO A 620 -8.61 36.07 8.85
CA PRO A 620 -7.70 37.13 9.17
C PRO A 620 -7.87 37.53 10.65
N VAL A 621 -6.75 37.65 11.36
CA VAL A 621 -6.74 37.98 12.79
C VAL A 621 -5.59 38.91 13.16
N THR A 622 -5.76 39.64 14.23
CA THR A 622 -4.72 40.47 14.83
C THR A 622 -4.36 39.91 16.20
N VAL A 623 -3.13 39.44 16.35
CA VAL A 623 -2.56 39.01 17.63
C VAL A 623 -2.04 40.25 18.38
N VAL A 624 -2.37 40.35 19.65
CA VAL A 624 -1.96 41.47 20.50
C VAL A 624 -1.33 40.95 21.79
N VAL A 625 -0.18 41.54 22.16
CA VAL A 625 0.57 41.21 23.38
C VAL A 625 0.73 42.48 24.21
N SER A 626 0.46 42.37 25.52
CA SER A 626 0.65 43.48 26.48
C SER A 626 2.03 43.45 27.12
N GLN A 627 2.43 44.57 27.79
CA GLN A 627 3.72 44.68 28.49
C GLN A 627 3.92 43.66 29.61
N LYS A 628 2.82 43.17 30.22
CA LYS A 628 2.88 42.08 31.23
C LYS A 628 2.81 40.70 30.63
N GLY A 629 2.87 40.58 29.29
CA GLY A 629 2.89 39.29 28.58
C GLY A 629 1.51 38.61 28.43
N TYR A 630 0.40 39.33 28.53
CA TYR A 630 -0.92 38.81 28.23
C TYR A 630 -1.13 38.84 26.72
N VAL A 631 -1.52 37.66 26.14
CA VAL A 631 -1.77 37.49 24.71
C VAL A 631 -3.25 37.23 24.43
N ARG A 632 -3.73 37.83 23.35
CA ARG A 632 -5.10 37.68 22.85
C ARG A 632 -5.14 37.82 21.32
N CYS A 633 -6.21 37.33 20.72
CA CYS A 633 -6.41 37.32 19.27
C CYS A 633 -7.74 38.02 18.94
N ARG A 634 -7.76 38.95 17.99
CA ARG A 634 -8.97 39.64 17.50
C ARG A 634 -9.19 39.29 16.04
N THR A 635 -10.41 38.95 15.70
CA THR A 635 -10.79 38.67 14.30
C THR A 635 -10.75 39.95 13.47
N GLY A 636 -10.17 39.84 12.27
CA GLY A 636 -9.98 40.96 11.32
C GLY A 636 -8.61 41.63 11.43
N HIS A 637 -8.21 42.26 10.33
CA HIS A 637 -7.03 43.13 10.24
C HIS A 637 -7.43 44.61 10.39
N GLY A 638 -6.46 45.54 10.44
CA GLY A 638 -6.66 46.99 10.54
C GLY A 638 -7.06 47.49 11.94
N HIS A 639 -6.80 46.71 12.98
CA HIS A 639 -7.11 47.10 14.36
C HIS A 639 -5.96 47.88 15.00
N ASP A 640 -6.21 49.10 15.44
CA ASP A 640 -5.23 49.82 16.27
C ASP A 640 -5.18 49.21 17.68
N ALA A 641 -4.18 48.37 17.89
CA ALA A 641 -3.98 47.63 19.13
C ALA A 641 -3.65 48.61 20.31
N LYS A 642 -3.13 49.81 20.06
CA LYS A 642 -2.81 50.83 21.08
C LYS A 642 -4.07 51.40 21.72
N LEU A 643 -5.19 51.42 20.98
CA LEU A 643 -6.49 51.91 21.44
C LEU A 643 -7.32 50.88 22.18
N MET A 644 -6.85 49.63 22.26
CA MET A 644 -7.56 48.56 22.96
C MET A 644 -7.46 48.72 24.48
N SER A 645 -8.45 48.23 25.22
CA SER A 645 -8.43 48.19 26.68
C SER A 645 -7.45 47.12 27.18
N TYR A 646 -6.66 47.47 28.18
CA TYR A 646 -5.71 46.60 28.86
C TYR A 646 -6.04 46.51 30.34
N LYS A 647 -5.51 45.49 31.02
CA LYS A 647 -5.68 45.32 32.46
C LYS A 647 -5.10 46.52 33.21
N GLN A 648 -5.64 46.80 34.38
CA GLN A 648 -5.17 47.96 35.17
C GLN A 648 -3.66 47.88 35.42
N GLY A 649 -2.93 48.95 35.04
CA GLY A 649 -1.47 49.02 35.13
C GLY A 649 -0.71 48.16 34.08
N ASP A 650 -1.37 47.80 32.95
CA ASP A 650 -0.77 47.16 31.79
C ASP A 650 -1.03 48.01 30.54
N SER A 651 -0.24 47.80 29.48
CA SER A 651 -0.34 48.58 28.25
C SER A 651 0.09 47.74 27.04
N TYR A 652 -0.08 48.31 25.86
CA TYR A 652 0.35 47.73 24.60
C TYR A 652 1.87 47.46 24.58
N LEU A 653 2.27 46.29 24.12
CA LEU A 653 3.66 45.95 23.83
C LEU A 653 3.87 45.73 22.33
N TRP A 654 3.13 44.77 21.73
CA TRP A 654 3.35 44.27 20.39
C TRP A 654 2.04 43.76 19.75
N SER A 655 1.93 43.89 18.44
CA SER A 655 0.85 43.27 17.66
C SER A 655 1.33 42.92 16.27
N ALA A 656 0.69 41.90 15.67
CA ALA A 656 0.86 41.53 14.28
C ALA A 656 -0.47 41.08 13.68
N GLU A 657 -0.64 41.38 12.40
CA GLU A 657 -1.70 40.85 11.56
C GLU A 657 -1.26 39.54 10.94
N CYS A 658 -2.08 38.54 11.06
CA CYS A 658 -1.78 37.17 10.60
C CYS A 658 -3.07 36.38 10.35
N GLU A 659 -2.96 35.15 9.88
CA GLU A 659 -4.08 34.27 9.72
C GLU A 659 -4.27 33.36 10.96
N SER A 660 -5.51 32.92 11.21
CA SER A 660 -5.83 32.04 12.34
C SER A 660 -5.12 30.71 12.32
N THR A 661 -4.68 30.27 11.14
CA THR A 661 -3.95 29.01 10.89
C THR A 661 -2.44 29.14 11.15
N GLU A 662 -1.93 30.36 11.32
CA GLU A 662 -0.50 30.63 11.52
C GLU A 662 -0.07 30.42 12.98
N THR A 663 1.23 30.55 13.23
CA THR A 663 1.83 30.28 14.54
C THR A 663 2.48 31.53 15.09
N LEU A 664 2.12 31.89 16.33
CA LEU A 664 2.84 32.90 17.12
C LEU A 664 4.16 32.29 17.62
N ILE A 665 5.28 32.88 17.23
CA ILE A 665 6.61 32.52 17.72
C ILE A 665 7.02 33.51 18.82
N VAL A 666 7.47 32.93 19.93
CA VAL A 666 8.01 33.69 21.07
C VAL A 666 9.50 33.43 21.18
N CYS A 667 10.30 34.50 21.24
CA CYS A 667 11.75 34.41 21.29
C CYS A 667 12.25 34.66 22.72
N GLY A 668 13.04 33.71 23.25
CA GLY A 668 13.67 33.81 24.57
C GLY A 668 15.09 34.34 24.50
N SER A 669 15.52 35.05 25.54
CA SER A 669 16.89 35.63 25.68
C SER A 669 18.00 34.57 25.55
N ASN A 670 17.69 33.30 25.87
CA ASN A 670 18.58 32.16 25.78
C ASN A 670 18.70 31.57 24.36
N GLY A 671 18.17 32.19 23.32
CA GLY A 671 18.21 31.73 21.94
C GLY A 671 17.22 30.62 21.62
N ARG A 672 16.28 30.30 22.52
CA ARG A 672 15.19 29.34 22.26
C ARG A 672 13.99 30.05 21.66
N THR A 673 13.29 29.33 20.81
CA THR A 673 12.00 29.76 20.23
C THR A 673 10.88 28.88 20.74
N TYR A 674 9.74 29.45 21.04
CA TYR A 674 8.55 28.77 21.51
C TYR A 674 7.42 29.04 20.51
N SER A 675 6.48 28.12 20.35
CA SER A 675 5.42 28.20 19.34
C SER A 675 4.06 28.03 19.97
N VAL A 676 3.14 28.88 19.63
CA VAL A 676 1.74 28.85 20.05
C VAL A 676 0.87 29.00 18.79
N PRO A 677 0.04 28.01 18.43
CA PRO A 677 -0.91 28.14 17.32
C PRO A 677 -1.84 29.34 17.60
N VAL A 678 -2.02 30.23 16.63
CA VAL A 678 -2.86 31.43 16.79
C VAL A 678 -4.31 31.03 17.11
N SER A 679 -4.80 29.93 16.58
CA SER A 679 -6.12 29.36 16.87
C SER A 679 -6.36 29.00 18.35
N GLN A 680 -5.30 28.82 19.15
CA GLN A 680 -5.39 28.53 20.59
C GLN A 680 -5.42 29.76 21.47
N LEU A 681 -5.18 30.94 20.90
CA LEU A 681 -5.16 32.17 21.64
C LEU A 681 -6.58 32.60 22.04
N PRO A 682 -6.76 33.19 23.26
CA PRO A 682 -8.06 33.65 23.69
C PRO A 682 -8.56 34.81 22.84
N SER A 683 -9.88 34.93 22.66
CA SER A 683 -10.49 36.01 21.92
C SER A 683 -10.28 37.36 22.64
N ALA A 684 -10.19 38.46 21.90
CA ALA A 684 -9.98 39.82 22.44
C ALA A 684 -11.18 40.41 23.17
N ARG A 685 -12.23 39.63 23.50
CA ARG A 685 -13.35 40.08 24.36
C ARG A 685 -12.97 40.19 25.83
N GLY A 686 -11.81 39.68 26.24
CA GLY A 686 -11.26 39.75 27.59
C GLY A 686 -9.84 40.27 27.60
N ASP A 687 -9.20 40.26 28.80
CA ASP A 687 -7.83 40.77 29.03
C ASP A 687 -6.74 39.83 28.42
N GLY A 688 -7.12 38.68 27.89
CA GLY A 688 -6.19 37.67 27.40
C GLY A 688 -5.68 36.68 28.48
N LEU A 689 -4.75 35.83 28.13
CA LEU A 689 -4.04 34.92 29.05
C LEU A 689 -2.55 35.17 29.03
N PRO A 690 -1.84 34.95 30.14
CA PRO A 690 -0.39 35.05 30.15
C PRO A 690 0.23 34.09 29.14
N ILE A 691 1.20 34.53 28.36
CA ILE A 691 1.88 33.67 27.35
C ILE A 691 2.52 32.45 27.99
N THR A 692 2.95 32.51 29.23
CA THR A 692 3.50 31.43 30.04
C THR A 692 2.49 30.30 30.31
N SER A 693 1.19 30.52 30.05
CA SER A 693 0.19 29.44 30.09
C SER A 693 0.31 28.48 28.90
N PHE A 694 0.93 28.91 27.80
CA PHE A 694 1.09 28.15 26.57
C PHE A 694 2.48 27.57 26.39
N ILE A 695 3.53 28.24 26.99
CA ILE A 695 4.93 27.84 26.83
C ILE A 695 5.56 27.56 28.21
N GLU A 696 6.60 26.74 28.22
CA GLU A 696 7.44 26.49 29.40
C GLU A 696 8.75 27.26 29.23
N LEU A 697 8.80 28.49 29.77
CA LEU A 697 10.00 29.31 29.70
C LEU A 697 11.06 28.75 30.63
N GLU A 698 12.30 28.63 30.15
CA GLU A 698 13.43 28.16 30.95
C GLU A 698 13.78 29.15 32.07
N THR A 699 14.10 28.63 33.26
CA THR A 699 14.39 29.44 34.44
C THR A 699 15.55 30.39 34.16
N GLY A 700 15.37 31.69 34.42
CA GLY A 700 16.37 32.71 34.17
C GLY A 700 16.38 33.32 32.75
N SER A 701 15.49 32.83 31.85
CA SER A 701 15.35 33.38 30.53
C SER A 701 14.17 34.37 30.45
N GLU A 702 14.32 35.44 29.69
CA GLU A 702 13.30 36.44 29.45
C GLU A 702 12.79 36.38 28.00
N ILE A 703 11.59 36.89 27.76
CA ILE A 703 11.05 37.00 26.41
C ILE A 703 11.59 38.27 25.77
N VAL A 704 12.28 38.18 24.66
CA VAL A 704 12.88 39.31 23.94
C VAL A 704 12.06 39.74 22.73
N GLY A 705 11.11 38.94 22.23
CA GLY A 705 10.27 39.36 21.13
C GLY A 705 9.26 38.34 20.69
N TYR A 706 8.37 38.78 19.81
CA TYR A 706 7.26 38.02 19.25
C TYR A 706 7.27 38.16 17.71
N LEU A 707 6.84 37.09 17.01
CA LEU A 707 6.74 37.07 15.58
C LEU A 707 5.46 36.30 15.20
N ALA A 708 4.69 36.78 14.24
CA ALA A 708 3.57 36.09 13.63
C ALA A 708 3.49 36.49 12.15
N GLY A 709 2.99 35.60 11.32
CA GLY A 709 2.85 35.82 9.89
C GLY A 709 3.10 34.51 9.10
N PRO A 710 3.17 34.61 7.78
CA PRO A 710 3.28 33.44 6.89
C PRO A 710 4.62 32.68 7.10
N ASP A 711 4.57 31.38 6.86
CA ASP A 711 5.71 30.45 7.03
C ASP A 711 6.99 30.88 6.33
N ASN A 712 6.88 31.58 5.20
CA ASN A 712 7.99 32.08 4.38
C ASN A 712 8.53 33.45 4.84
N LEU A 713 7.93 34.08 5.88
CA LEU A 713 8.39 35.34 6.38
C LEU A 713 9.86 35.27 6.79
N GLY A 714 10.66 36.16 6.21
CA GLY A 714 12.09 36.27 6.55
C GLY A 714 12.29 36.93 7.93
N VAL A 715 13.19 36.36 8.72
CA VAL A 715 13.52 36.84 10.08
C VAL A 715 15.03 36.85 10.28
N MET A 716 15.54 37.90 10.86
CA MET A 716 16.92 37.98 11.34
C MET A 716 16.93 37.87 12.88
N LEU A 717 17.72 36.93 13.38
CA LEU A 717 18.05 36.76 14.79
C LEU A 717 19.48 37.19 15.04
N TYR A 718 19.73 37.84 16.19
CA TYR A 718 21.07 38.29 16.54
C TYR A 718 21.27 38.38 18.05
N THR A 719 22.54 38.46 18.49
CA THR A 719 22.94 38.45 19.90
C THR A 719 23.70 39.73 20.26
N THR A 720 23.79 40.03 21.55
CA THR A 720 24.60 41.14 22.11
C THR A 720 26.11 40.98 21.84
N GLU A 721 26.58 39.81 21.46
CA GLU A 721 27.94 39.55 20.95
C GLU A 721 28.13 39.97 19.48
N GLY A 722 27.07 40.44 18.81
CA GLY A 722 27.15 40.85 17.41
C GLY A 722 27.19 39.67 16.40
N PHE A 723 26.71 38.50 16.76
CA PHE A 723 26.45 37.41 15.83
C PHE A 723 24.99 37.44 15.36
N GLY A 724 24.76 37.07 14.12
CA GLY A 724 23.41 37.04 13.57
C GLY A 724 23.26 36.07 12.41
N LEU A 725 22.03 35.70 12.12
CA LEU A 725 21.63 34.84 11.03
C LEU A 725 20.26 35.23 10.49
N ALA A 726 19.97 34.87 9.25
CA ALA A 726 18.64 34.93 8.67
C ALA A 726 18.00 33.54 8.65
N CYS A 727 16.68 33.47 8.74
CA CYS A 727 15.91 32.24 8.59
C CYS A 727 14.47 32.56 8.17
N SER A 728 13.67 31.54 7.78
CA SER A 728 12.23 31.69 7.60
C SER A 728 11.49 31.42 8.90
N LEU A 729 10.31 32.01 9.09
CA LEU A 729 9.49 31.87 10.30
C LEU A 729 9.20 30.39 10.61
N LYS A 730 8.91 29.58 9.59
CA LYS A 730 8.68 28.13 9.74
C LYS A 730 9.86 27.38 10.38
N ASN A 731 11.09 27.87 10.22
CA ASN A 731 12.27 27.25 10.81
C ASN A 731 12.32 27.42 12.34
N LEU A 732 11.61 28.40 12.87
CA LEU A 732 11.54 28.73 14.29
C LEU A 732 10.50 27.94 15.05
N VAL A 733 9.60 27.23 14.33
CA VAL A 733 8.50 26.46 14.92
C VAL A 733 9.04 25.34 15.80
N ALA A 734 8.60 25.32 17.07
CA ALA A 734 8.92 24.32 18.07
C ALA A 734 7.74 23.34 18.21
N ARG A 735 8.03 22.03 18.35
CA ARG A 735 7.00 20.98 18.52
C ARG A 735 6.61 20.72 19.98
N VAL A 736 7.37 21.26 20.91
CA VAL A 736 7.20 21.04 22.35
C VAL A 736 7.09 22.38 23.09
N ARG A 737 6.37 22.39 24.22
CA ARG A 737 6.16 23.60 25.02
C ARG A 737 7.46 24.18 25.61
N SER A 738 8.47 23.34 25.86
CA SER A 738 9.80 23.75 26.33
C SER A 738 10.66 24.42 25.24
N GLY A 739 10.10 24.63 24.06
CA GLY A 739 10.72 25.34 22.95
C GLY A 739 11.86 24.60 22.27
N LYS A 740 12.43 25.21 21.24
CA LYS A 740 13.51 24.72 20.42
C LYS A 740 14.72 25.64 20.55
N ALA A 741 15.91 25.12 20.91
CA ALA A 741 17.14 25.87 20.81
C ALA A 741 17.43 26.15 19.33
N PHE A 742 17.44 27.41 18.92
CA PHE A 742 17.62 27.80 17.53
C PHE A 742 18.87 28.66 17.32
N MET A 743 19.07 29.66 18.18
CA MET A 743 20.29 30.48 18.16
C MET A 743 21.22 30.09 19.30
N SER A 744 22.50 29.85 19.01
CA SER A 744 23.52 29.61 20.03
C SER A 744 23.97 30.93 20.64
N VAL A 745 23.73 31.07 21.92
CA VAL A 745 24.04 32.30 22.70
C VAL A 745 25.18 31.96 23.66
N GLY A 746 26.15 32.85 23.81
CA GLY A 746 27.25 32.73 24.77
C GLY A 746 26.78 32.84 26.22
N GLU A 747 27.59 32.44 27.21
CA GLU A 747 27.23 32.38 28.62
C GLU A 747 26.84 33.78 29.19
N GLU A 748 27.50 34.84 28.74
CA GLU A 748 27.22 36.23 29.16
C GLU A 748 26.40 37.02 28.14
N ALA A 749 26.00 36.41 27.03
CA ALA A 749 25.26 37.04 25.96
C ALA A 749 23.76 36.75 26.06
N VAL A 750 22.98 37.59 25.42
CA VAL A 750 21.55 37.39 25.27
C VAL A 750 21.14 37.57 23.80
N MET A 751 20.10 36.84 23.39
CA MET A 751 19.47 37.11 22.11
C MET A 751 18.72 38.45 22.16
N CYS A 752 18.88 39.24 21.13
CA CYS A 752 18.19 40.53 20.99
C CYS A 752 16.80 40.32 20.32
N PRO A 753 15.92 41.34 20.35
CA PRO A 753 14.63 41.31 19.66
C PRO A 753 14.79 40.95 18.19
N PRO A 754 14.00 39.99 17.66
CA PRO A 754 14.09 39.56 16.27
C PRO A 754 13.69 40.72 15.32
N VAL A 755 14.29 40.74 14.13
CA VAL A 755 13.98 41.69 13.07
C VAL A 755 13.28 41.00 11.93
N VAL A 756 12.11 41.49 11.54
CA VAL A 756 11.35 41.00 10.37
C VAL A 756 12.01 41.54 9.09
N LEU A 757 12.31 40.67 8.16
CA LEU A 757 12.82 40.98 6.83
C LEU A 757 11.64 41.05 5.86
N THR A 758 11.08 42.25 5.71
CA THR A 758 9.95 42.50 4.80
C THR A 758 10.40 42.42 3.34
N GLU A 759 9.44 42.22 2.44
CA GLU A 759 9.70 42.20 1.01
C GLU A 759 10.36 43.52 0.55
N GLY A 760 11.42 43.40 -0.26
CA GLY A 760 12.22 44.54 -0.71
C GLY A 760 13.34 44.94 0.26
N THR A 761 13.54 44.29 1.41
CA THR A 761 14.68 44.54 2.29
C THR A 761 16.00 44.20 1.57
N GLN A 762 16.94 45.12 1.51
CA GLN A 762 18.22 44.98 0.83
C GLN A 762 19.41 45.17 1.76
N TYR A 763 19.23 45.90 2.88
CA TYR A 763 20.31 46.25 3.77
C TYR A 763 19.99 45.93 5.23
N VAL A 764 21.04 45.66 5.99
CA VAL A 764 21.00 45.50 7.44
C VAL A 764 21.87 46.61 8.05
N ALA A 765 21.29 47.42 8.93
CA ALA A 765 22.02 48.40 9.71
C ALA A 765 22.27 47.86 11.12
N CYS A 766 23.49 47.96 11.61
CA CYS A 766 23.98 47.49 12.89
C CYS A 766 24.63 48.61 13.69
N MET A 767 24.28 48.71 14.97
CA MET A 767 24.84 49.73 15.88
C MET A 767 25.55 49.09 17.06
N ALA A 768 26.72 49.59 17.37
CA ALA A 768 27.44 49.25 18.59
C ALA A 768 27.13 50.24 19.72
N GLN A 769 27.35 49.88 20.97
CA GLN A 769 27.07 50.68 22.14
C GLN A 769 27.89 51.99 22.18
N ASP A 770 29.03 52.04 21.50
CA ASP A 770 29.85 53.25 21.37
C ASP A 770 29.40 54.21 20.25
N GLY A 771 28.25 53.94 19.64
CA GLY A 771 27.63 54.78 18.63
C GLY A 771 28.18 54.60 17.21
N ARG A 772 28.92 53.56 16.95
CA ARG A 772 29.33 53.18 15.58
C ARG A 772 28.19 52.52 14.84
N LEU A 773 27.94 52.93 13.62
CA LEU A 773 26.97 52.40 12.68
C LEU A 773 27.69 51.70 11.53
N LEU A 774 27.21 50.55 11.18
CA LEU A 774 27.61 49.81 10.00
C LEU A 774 26.35 49.38 9.22
N VAL A 775 26.34 49.62 7.94
CA VAL A 775 25.29 49.12 7.03
C VAL A 775 25.93 48.19 6.03
N PHE A 776 25.33 47.02 5.76
CA PHE A 776 25.80 46.04 4.77
C PHE A 776 24.62 45.42 4.03
N THR A 777 24.86 44.78 2.90
CA THR A 777 23.82 44.14 2.08
C THR A 777 23.30 42.88 2.75
N LEU A 778 21.99 42.65 2.67
CA LEU A 778 21.33 41.43 3.22
C LEU A 778 21.94 40.16 2.68
N GLU A 779 22.46 40.14 1.46
CA GLU A 779 23.13 38.96 0.83
C GLU A 779 24.35 38.48 1.62
N GLU A 780 25.03 39.38 2.37
CA GLU A 780 26.16 39.02 3.23
C GLU A 780 25.70 38.28 4.50
N LEU A 781 24.42 38.27 4.82
CA LEU A 781 23.87 37.59 6.00
C LEU A 781 23.54 36.13 5.64
N ARG A 782 24.12 35.19 6.39
CA ARG A 782 23.92 33.77 6.13
C ARG A 782 22.53 33.29 6.56
N THR A 783 21.81 32.63 5.64
CA THR A 783 20.53 31.98 5.94
C THR A 783 20.80 30.58 6.50
N LEU A 784 20.25 30.26 7.68
CA LEU A 784 20.39 28.99 8.38
C LEU A 784 19.03 28.41 8.74
N ALA A 785 18.62 27.32 8.07
CA ALA A 785 17.35 26.64 8.37
C ALA A 785 17.41 25.81 9.68
N GLY A 786 18.58 25.38 10.10
CA GLY A 786 18.80 24.57 11.32
C GLY A 786 19.19 25.37 12.56
N GLY A 787 19.36 26.70 12.45
CA GLY A 787 19.86 27.55 13.54
C GLY A 787 21.38 27.47 13.70
N GLY A 788 21.91 28.00 14.82
CA GLY A 788 23.35 28.03 15.15
C GLY A 788 23.84 29.38 15.66
N LYS A 789 25.15 29.59 15.75
CA LYS A 789 25.75 30.83 16.22
C LYS A 789 25.60 32.00 15.22
N GLY A 790 25.43 31.67 13.93
CA GLY A 790 25.36 32.71 12.88
C GLY A 790 26.74 33.23 12.46
N VAL A 791 26.73 34.42 11.86
CA VAL A 791 27.94 35.12 11.39
C VAL A 791 28.13 36.42 12.12
N THR A 792 29.38 36.89 12.27
CA THR A 792 29.68 38.23 12.89
C THR A 792 29.06 39.33 12.04
N LEU A 793 28.18 40.14 12.62
CA LEU A 793 27.52 41.27 11.96
C LEU A 793 28.45 42.45 11.88
N MET A 794 29.05 42.81 13.00
CA MET A 794 29.89 44.00 13.14
C MET A 794 31.17 43.69 13.91
N GLY A 795 32.31 44.26 13.48
CA GLY A 795 33.60 44.07 14.13
C GLY A 795 33.84 45.05 15.26
N GLY A 796 34.75 44.69 16.18
CA GLY A 796 35.10 45.53 17.34
C GLY A 796 33.98 45.55 18.39
N ILE A 797 33.21 44.47 18.45
CA ILE A 797 32.30 44.16 19.55
C ILE A 797 33.08 43.25 20.50
N ASP A 798 33.25 43.70 21.75
CA ASP A 798 33.98 42.98 22.80
C ASP A 798 33.35 43.24 24.18
N LEU A 799 33.96 42.78 25.24
CA LEU A 799 33.50 42.99 26.63
C LEU A 799 33.33 44.45 27.03
N PHE A 800 33.99 45.39 26.34
CA PHE A 800 33.94 46.83 26.64
C PHE A 800 32.97 47.60 25.72
N CYS A 801 32.63 46.99 24.57
CA CYS A 801 31.73 47.61 23.60
C CYS A 801 30.79 46.53 23.02
N GLY A 802 29.62 46.42 23.61
CA GLY A 802 28.60 45.49 23.19
C GLY A 802 27.89 45.91 21.89
N PHE A 803 27.21 44.97 21.30
CA PHE A 803 26.29 45.21 20.18
C PHE A 803 24.96 45.80 20.73
N SER A 804 24.49 46.86 20.15
CA SER A 804 23.30 47.55 20.65
C SER A 804 22.02 47.10 19.96
N GLN A 805 21.93 47.36 18.66
CA GLN A 805 20.71 47.02 17.90
C GLN A 805 21.00 46.78 16.41
N ALA A 806 20.15 45.97 15.74
CA ALA A 806 20.12 45.90 14.30
C ALA A 806 18.71 46.20 13.77
N CYS A 807 18.64 46.69 12.53
CA CYS A 807 17.37 46.84 11.81
C CYS A 807 17.54 46.56 10.32
N ALA A 808 16.44 46.22 9.68
CA ALA A 808 16.36 45.91 8.24
C ALA A 808 15.94 47.19 7.48
N LEU A 809 16.53 47.45 6.32
CA LEU A 809 16.27 48.65 5.51
C LEU A 809 16.03 48.30 4.06
N ARG A 810 15.08 48.98 3.43
CA ARG A 810 14.93 49.10 2.01
C ARG A 810 15.78 50.21 1.44
N HIS A 811 16.04 50.23 0.16
CA HIS A 811 16.91 51.27 -0.45
C HIS A 811 16.46 52.71 -0.19
N HIS A 812 15.16 52.95 -0.11
CA HIS A 812 14.59 54.29 0.04
C HIS A 812 14.16 54.65 1.49
N ASP A 813 14.30 53.71 2.44
CA ASP A 813 13.93 53.94 3.83
C ASP A 813 14.89 54.94 4.49
N SER A 814 14.38 55.75 5.41
CA SER A 814 15.20 56.58 6.28
C SER A 814 15.57 55.78 7.53
N LEU A 815 16.74 56.04 8.08
CA LEU A 815 17.23 55.38 9.31
C LEU A 815 17.20 56.38 10.47
N GLU A 816 16.35 56.16 11.47
CA GLU A 816 16.33 56.93 12.70
C GLU A 816 17.33 56.32 13.70
N VAL A 817 18.22 57.18 14.18
CA VAL A 817 19.16 56.83 15.24
C VAL A 817 18.63 57.44 16.53
N LEU A 818 18.33 56.59 17.51
CA LEU A 818 17.81 56.97 18.83
C LEU A 818 18.94 57.03 19.85
N GLY A 819 18.82 57.89 20.82
CA GLY A 819 19.83 57.98 21.87
C GLY A 819 19.39 58.92 23.01
N ALA A 820 20.29 59.11 23.97
CA ALA A 820 20.06 60.01 25.14
C ALA A 820 21.18 60.99 25.31
N THR A 821 20.86 62.22 25.79
CA THR A 821 21.83 63.23 26.12
C THR A 821 22.62 62.87 27.39
N LYS A 822 23.95 63.08 27.40
CA LYS A 822 24.82 62.70 28.53
C LYS A 822 24.46 63.42 29.84
N THR A 823 23.92 64.59 29.73
CA THR A 823 23.70 65.48 30.91
C THR A 823 22.30 65.38 31.49
N THR A 824 21.30 65.21 30.67
CA THR A 824 19.88 65.30 31.13
C THR A 824 19.16 63.90 30.96
N GLY A 825 19.76 62.93 30.29
CA GLY A 825 19.09 61.65 29.97
C GLY A 825 17.91 61.79 29.01
N GLU A 826 17.72 62.99 28.42
CA GLU A 826 16.61 63.29 27.52
C GLU A 826 16.76 62.47 26.23
N VAL A 827 15.71 61.76 25.87
CA VAL A 827 15.69 60.94 24.63
C VAL A 827 15.68 61.89 23.43
N ARG A 828 16.58 61.62 22.47
CA ARG A 828 16.71 62.38 21.21
C ARG A 828 16.87 61.42 20.07
N SER A 829 16.41 61.82 18.88
CA SER A 829 16.60 61.08 17.67
C SER A 829 17.24 61.90 16.56
N LYS A 830 17.88 61.25 15.63
CA LYS A 830 18.41 61.80 14.38
C LYS A 830 18.01 60.94 13.22
N VAL A 831 17.26 61.48 12.27
CA VAL A 831 16.89 60.78 11.05
C VAL A 831 17.99 60.97 10.00
N LEU A 832 18.55 59.88 9.53
CA LEU A 832 19.46 59.79 8.40
C LEU A 832 18.68 59.40 7.15
N ARG A 833 18.69 60.28 6.14
CA ARG A 833 18.07 60.03 4.85
C ARG A 833 18.87 58.97 4.05
N PRO A 834 18.34 58.35 3.01
CA PRO A 834 19.06 57.31 2.22
C PRO A 834 20.48 57.75 1.83
N ALA A 835 20.66 58.94 1.27
CA ALA A 835 21.97 59.48 0.90
C ALA A 835 22.94 59.59 2.08
N GLU A 836 22.47 59.85 3.31
CA GLU A 836 23.29 60.01 4.50
C GLU A 836 23.72 58.67 5.08
N TRP A 837 22.80 57.70 5.20
CA TRP A 837 23.18 56.38 5.74
C TRP A 837 23.93 55.51 4.72
N HIS A 838 23.83 55.74 3.41
CA HIS A 838 24.64 55.09 2.41
C HIS A 838 26.15 55.26 2.63
N MET A 839 26.56 56.39 3.31
CA MET A 839 27.97 56.60 3.65
C MET A 839 28.52 55.61 4.70
N PHE A 840 27.64 54.86 5.37
CA PHE A 840 27.97 53.84 6.36
C PHE A 840 27.97 52.42 5.75
N ILE A 841 27.72 52.30 4.45
CA ILE A 841 27.76 51.00 3.76
C ILE A 841 29.20 50.51 3.72
N ALA A 842 29.43 49.33 4.21
CA ALA A 842 30.69 48.63 4.14
C ALA A 842 30.42 47.09 4.26
N HIS A 843 31.44 46.28 4.00
CA HIS A 843 31.31 44.84 4.18
C HIS A 843 31.03 44.44 5.62
N ARG A 844 30.20 43.41 5.82
CA ARG A 844 29.90 42.80 7.12
C ARG A 844 31.19 42.54 7.94
N ALA A 845 31.09 42.52 9.25
CA ALA A 845 32.22 42.36 10.20
C ALA A 845 33.27 43.47 10.19
N ARG A 846 33.02 44.67 9.56
CA ARG A 846 33.81 45.85 9.72
C ARG A 846 33.41 46.62 11.00
N LYS A 847 34.32 47.49 11.54
CA LYS A 847 34.08 48.21 12.77
C LYS A 847 32.95 49.25 12.70
N GLY A 848 32.55 49.66 11.48
CA GLY A 848 31.61 50.78 11.28
C GLY A 848 32.24 52.17 11.55
N LYS A 849 31.41 53.22 11.44
CA LYS A 849 31.79 54.63 11.65
C LYS A 849 30.90 55.24 12.69
N VAL A 850 31.42 56.13 13.50
CA VAL A 850 30.66 56.87 14.51
C VAL A 850 29.65 57.80 13.82
N VAL A 851 28.39 57.75 14.30
CA VAL A 851 27.33 58.66 13.83
C VAL A 851 27.53 60.03 14.39
N PRO A 852 27.65 61.10 13.58
CA PRO A 852 27.78 62.45 14.07
C PRO A 852 26.46 62.94 14.68
N CYS A 853 26.30 62.80 15.99
CA CYS A 853 25.14 63.26 16.74
C CYS A 853 25.59 63.91 18.06
N ARG A 854 24.71 64.80 18.71
CA ARG A 854 24.96 65.51 19.97
C ARG A 854 24.44 64.70 21.19
N PHE A 855 24.18 63.48 21.06
CA PHE A 855 23.68 62.54 22.08
C PHE A 855 24.38 61.18 21.93
N GLU A 856 24.30 60.33 22.92
CA GLU A 856 24.83 58.96 22.86
C GLU A 856 23.82 58.05 22.16
N PRO A 857 24.14 57.58 20.94
CA PRO A 857 23.23 56.72 20.19
C PRO A 857 23.23 55.31 20.76
N HIS A 858 22.05 54.70 20.91
CA HIS A 858 21.88 53.36 21.43
C HIS A 858 20.77 52.56 20.74
N GLY A 859 20.05 53.15 19.76
CA GLY A 859 18.95 52.45 19.08
C GLY A 859 18.84 52.86 17.61
N LEU A 860 18.26 51.95 16.83
CA LEU A 860 17.96 52.12 15.40
C LEU A 860 16.50 51.83 15.12
N ASN A 861 15.87 52.65 14.29
CA ASN A 861 14.55 52.43 13.78
C ASN A 861 14.51 52.71 12.26
N ALA A 862 13.90 51.80 11.49
CA ALA A 862 13.68 52.03 10.08
C ALA A 862 12.38 52.81 9.88
N ILE A 863 12.44 53.92 9.15
CA ILE A 863 11.27 54.70 8.76
C ILE A 863 11.01 54.41 7.27
N ALA A 864 9.92 53.74 7.01
CA ALA A 864 9.51 53.41 5.63
C ALA A 864 9.32 54.71 4.82
N ALA A 865 9.81 54.74 3.60
CA ALA A 865 9.48 55.81 2.65
C ALA A 865 7.97 55.76 2.35
N GLU A 866 7.31 56.91 2.35
CA GLU A 866 5.93 57.00 1.87
C GLU A 866 5.88 56.52 0.42
N PRO A 867 4.89 55.68 0.03
CA PRO A 867 4.76 55.25 -1.35
C PRO A 867 4.56 56.50 -2.21
N GLN A 868 5.52 56.75 -3.11
CA GLN A 868 5.29 57.72 -4.19
C GLN A 868 4.15 57.21 -5.04
N GLU A 869 3.03 57.94 -5.09
CA GLU A 869 1.99 57.75 -6.08
C GLU A 869 2.67 57.76 -7.47
N GLN A 870 2.76 56.60 -8.10
CA GLN A 870 3.16 56.55 -9.50
C GLN A 870 2.07 57.29 -10.29
N ASP A 871 2.47 58.44 -10.85
CA ASP A 871 1.71 59.21 -11.83
C ASP A 871 1.14 58.26 -12.88
N LYS A 872 -0.18 58.19 -12.88
CA LYS A 872 -0.92 57.64 -14.02
C LYS A 872 -0.76 58.68 -15.15
N THR A 873 0.21 58.46 -15.99
CA THR A 873 0.23 59.08 -17.30
C THR A 873 0.44 57.99 -18.34
N ASP A 874 -0.67 57.86 -19.12
CA ASP A 874 -0.89 57.20 -20.43
C ASP A 874 -0.89 55.68 -20.50
#